data_51ddd0fa29145cdcadad5ad8bfe75b71
#
_entry.id   51ddd0fa29145cdcadad5ad8bfe75b71
#
_cell.length_a   1.000
_cell.length_b   1.000
_cell.length_c   1.000
_cell.angle_alpha   90.00
_cell.angle_beta   90.00
_cell.angle_gamma   90.00
#
_symmetry.space_group_name_H-M   'P 1'
#
loop_
_entity.id
_entity.type
_entity.pdbx_description
1 polymer ?
#
loop_
_entity_poly.entity_id
_entity_poly.type
_entity_poly.pdbx_seq_one_letter_code
_entity_poly.pdbx_strand_id
1 'polypeptide(L)'
;MNSRCKHVFTPIRIRGVDFKNRLFMAPHTPTLSTPDGYVTDALVDWARMFARGGVCTLTMGNSSIDCAESHDQSFQLDLGKEDGVYGLAQLADVCKQYGCHATAEINHAGEGTLMGGTVGFSSSSFISDDELARAKRLNREPIPTTEMSKAKIAEVVDMFGKAAWRMKRAGMDMVMVHGAHGNLISQFTSPKFNKRTDEYGGNTEKRARFAIEVCQAIRKYCGENFVIEYRCSGDEIAPDGMHIDETIELAGVLKPYIDILHVSAGLHSDPFGPNLYHRYWCQNYMMDRCFNVHWARDIKRAHPDLLVNTVGSIMNLDIAEEILSNGWADFVAMCRAITADPDMPVKYAENRPEDVRPCLRCDGCSKHLMVPKPMSCAVNPMANMTSVLKDGVVPKAEVRKKVAVVGGGPGGIQAMETLVARGHDVTLYEKTGRLGGNVIGAAIPEFKYDIRDYLAWLRHSAAKCAEKGARILLNTEATKDILDVENYDALIIAVGAEPVKPASIPGISAPHVLWAPDAEEDLSCVGGKVVVVGGGGVGFEAALDLADHGKDVTLVEMLDEQHAHMSLRMSAGSVTHELLTIFADRNIPVLYGEALAEVKDDRVVVKNMATGELSEILCDNVLLAMGLKERWELVDELRRCAPESNVHFVGDCRNVATISEAVNQAFKACLII
;
A
#
# COMPACT_ATOMS: atom_id res chain seq x y z
N MET A 1 -4.98 3.17 -32.15
CA MET A 1 -4.22 3.63 -30.96
C MET A 1 -5.18 4.37 -30.06
N ASN A 2 -5.20 4.07 -28.80
CA ASN A 2 -6.04 4.77 -27.83
C ASN A 2 -5.60 6.25 -27.76
N SER A 3 -6.52 7.20 -28.05
CA SER A 3 -6.22 8.63 -28.06
C SER A 3 -6.03 9.18 -26.64
N ARG A 4 -6.54 8.50 -25.62
CA ARG A 4 -6.55 8.94 -24.22
C ARG A 4 -5.17 8.88 -23.55
N CYS A 5 -4.39 7.82 -23.80
CA CYS A 5 -3.08 7.59 -23.15
C CYS A 5 -1.99 7.34 -24.21
N LYS A 6 -1.83 8.27 -25.15
CA LYS A 6 -0.93 8.13 -26.29
C LYS A 6 0.53 8.02 -25.86
N HIS A 7 0.99 8.86 -24.92
CA HIS A 7 2.38 8.87 -24.47
C HIS A 7 2.71 7.64 -23.64
N VAL A 8 1.79 7.18 -22.79
CA VAL A 8 1.95 5.93 -22.01
C VAL A 8 2.23 4.75 -22.93
N PHE A 9 1.48 4.60 -24.02
CA PHE A 9 1.58 3.46 -24.94
C PHE A 9 2.57 3.67 -26.11
N THR A 10 3.40 4.72 -26.07
CA THR A 10 4.44 4.94 -27.07
C THR A 10 5.68 4.08 -26.75
N PRO A 11 6.13 3.18 -27.65
CA PRO A 11 7.30 2.36 -27.43
C PRO A 11 8.59 3.18 -27.44
N ILE A 12 9.66 2.61 -26.89
CA ILE A 12 11.01 3.17 -26.95
C ILE A 12 12.04 2.04 -27.03
N ARG A 13 13.20 2.32 -27.66
CA ARG A 13 14.32 1.39 -27.71
C ARG A 13 15.52 1.95 -26.95
N ILE A 14 16.07 1.16 -26.01
CA ILE A 14 17.21 1.52 -25.17
C ILE A 14 18.24 0.39 -25.26
N ARG A 15 19.49 0.69 -25.60
CA ARG A 15 20.55 -0.33 -25.72
C ARG A 15 20.18 -1.54 -26.59
N GLY A 16 19.29 -1.35 -27.57
CA GLY A 16 18.82 -2.46 -28.41
C GLY A 16 17.65 -3.25 -27.85
N VAL A 17 17.19 -2.96 -26.63
CA VAL A 17 16.00 -3.56 -26.00
C VAL A 17 14.76 -2.73 -26.33
N ASP A 18 13.69 -3.39 -26.78
CA ASP A 18 12.44 -2.74 -27.18
C ASP A 18 11.43 -2.75 -26.04
N PHE A 19 11.10 -1.58 -25.50
CA PHE A 19 10.08 -1.39 -24.48
C PHE A 19 8.75 -1.04 -25.15
N LYS A 20 7.71 -1.88 -24.94
CA LYS A 20 6.41 -1.75 -25.63
C LYS A 20 5.60 -0.51 -25.24
N ASN A 21 5.85 0.05 -24.06
CA ASN A 21 5.19 1.25 -23.54
C ASN A 21 6.09 1.93 -22.48
N ARG A 22 5.57 2.95 -21.77
CA ARG A 22 6.31 3.74 -20.79
C ARG A 22 5.93 3.38 -19.33
N LEU A 23 5.23 2.28 -19.11
CA LEU A 23 4.70 1.90 -17.82
C LEU A 23 5.52 0.76 -17.19
N PHE A 24 6.22 1.07 -16.11
CA PHE A 24 6.99 0.14 -15.31
C PHE A 24 6.21 -0.29 -14.06
N MET A 25 6.32 -1.55 -13.69
CA MET A 25 5.94 -1.96 -12.34
C MET A 25 7.11 -1.70 -11.42
N ALA A 26 6.93 -0.77 -10.48
CA ALA A 26 7.94 -0.42 -9.48
C ALA A 26 8.29 -1.63 -8.59
N PRO A 27 9.51 -1.68 -8.02
CA PRO A 27 9.96 -2.77 -7.17
C PRO A 27 8.96 -3.12 -6.07
N HIS A 28 8.69 -4.41 -5.93
CA HIS A 28 7.83 -4.96 -4.89
C HIS A 28 8.31 -6.35 -4.47
N THR A 29 8.30 -6.60 -3.16
CA THR A 29 8.63 -7.92 -2.57
C THR A 29 7.31 -8.60 -2.18
N PRO A 30 6.80 -9.56 -2.97
CA PRO A 30 5.52 -10.21 -2.66
C PRO A 30 5.63 -11.29 -1.57
N THR A 31 6.85 -11.56 -1.02
CA THR A 31 7.15 -12.64 -0.06
C THR A 31 6.67 -14.03 -0.56
N LEU A 32 6.92 -14.30 -1.82
CA LEU A 32 6.58 -15.55 -2.50
C LEU A 32 7.81 -16.39 -2.87
N SER A 33 9.03 -15.97 -2.50
CA SER A 33 10.23 -16.81 -2.63
C SER A 33 10.29 -17.85 -1.51
N THR A 34 11.20 -18.81 -1.64
CA THR A 34 11.53 -19.70 -0.53
C THR A 34 12.22 -18.93 0.62
N PRO A 35 12.24 -19.46 1.85
CA PRO A 35 12.95 -18.81 2.96
C PRO A 35 14.44 -18.55 2.70
N ASP A 36 15.05 -19.36 1.84
CA ASP A 36 16.45 -19.26 1.43
C ASP A 36 16.64 -18.56 0.08
N GLY A 37 15.60 -17.87 -0.44
CA GLY A 37 15.69 -16.90 -1.53
C GLY A 37 15.58 -17.44 -2.96
N TYR A 38 15.05 -18.66 -3.17
CA TYR A 38 14.78 -19.17 -4.52
C TYR A 38 13.38 -18.76 -5.03
N VAL A 39 13.27 -18.67 -6.35
CA VAL A 39 11.99 -18.46 -7.06
C VAL A 39 11.07 -19.68 -6.86
N THR A 40 9.79 -19.42 -6.59
CA THR A 40 8.73 -20.43 -6.51
C THR A 40 7.76 -20.32 -7.67
N ASP A 41 6.97 -21.38 -7.93
CA ASP A 41 5.88 -21.35 -8.91
C ASP A 41 4.87 -20.22 -8.60
N ALA A 42 4.58 -19.99 -7.33
CA ALA A 42 3.70 -18.90 -6.90
C ALA A 42 4.23 -17.50 -7.31
N LEU A 43 5.55 -17.30 -7.25
CA LEU A 43 6.19 -16.07 -7.71
C LEU A 43 6.15 -15.93 -9.23
N VAL A 44 6.32 -17.06 -9.97
CA VAL A 44 6.19 -17.08 -11.43
C VAL A 44 4.75 -16.75 -11.86
N ASP A 45 3.74 -17.33 -11.21
CA ASP A 45 2.33 -17.03 -11.50
C ASP A 45 1.95 -15.59 -11.13
N TRP A 46 2.52 -15.07 -10.03
CA TRP A 46 2.40 -13.66 -9.66
C TRP A 46 2.98 -12.74 -10.75
N ALA A 47 4.17 -13.04 -11.24
CA ALA A 47 4.79 -12.29 -12.34
C ALA A 47 3.95 -12.35 -13.63
N ARG A 48 3.40 -13.54 -13.96
CA ARG A 48 2.51 -13.72 -15.12
C ARG A 48 1.28 -12.82 -15.06
N MET A 49 0.64 -12.70 -13.90
CA MET A 49 -0.55 -11.88 -13.71
C MET A 49 -0.29 -10.41 -14.13
N PHE A 50 0.83 -9.83 -13.73
CA PHE A 50 1.16 -8.45 -14.07
C PHE A 50 1.68 -8.28 -15.49
N ALA A 51 2.50 -9.21 -15.98
CA ALA A 51 3.00 -9.19 -17.35
C ALA A 51 1.86 -9.24 -18.37
N ARG A 52 0.86 -10.14 -18.14
CA ARG A 52 -0.37 -10.24 -18.92
C ARG A 52 -1.17 -8.95 -18.86
N GLY A 53 -1.22 -8.29 -17.71
CA GLY A 53 -1.92 -7.03 -17.49
C GLY A 53 -1.36 -5.85 -18.27
N GLY A 54 -0.19 -5.99 -18.91
CA GLY A 54 0.27 -5.03 -19.92
C GLY A 54 1.38 -4.09 -19.51
N VAL A 55 1.96 -4.22 -18.31
CA VAL A 55 3.17 -3.46 -17.93
C VAL A 55 4.35 -3.82 -18.84
N CYS A 56 5.25 -2.89 -19.06
CA CYS A 56 6.41 -3.13 -19.93
C CYS A 56 7.60 -3.70 -19.16
N THR A 57 7.73 -3.40 -17.89
CA THR A 57 8.70 -4.06 -16.99
C THR A 57 8.02 -4.52 -15.72
N LEU A 58 8.57 -5.58 -15.13
CA LEU A 58 8.18 -6.09 -13.83
C LEU A 58 9.44 -6.23 -12.98
N THR A 59 9.56 -5.42 -11.92
CA THR A 59 10.74 -5.36 -11.08
C THR A 59 10.51 -6.14 -9.78
N MET A 60 11.28 -7.24 -9.60
CA MET A 60 11.37 -7.92 -8.31
C MET A 60 12.20 -7.04 -7.37
N GLY A 61 11.70 -6.69 -6.24
CA GLY A 61 12.43 -5.77 -5.38
C GLY A 61 12.03 -5.80 -3.92
N ASN A 62 12.94 -5.41 -3.00
CA ASN A 62 14.37 -5.45 -3.32
C ASN A 62 14.89 -6.90 -3.25
N SER A 63 15.89 -7.22 -4.05
CA SER A 63 16.51 -8.55 -4.12
C SER A 63 17.96 -8.47 -3.63
N SER A 64 18.36 -9.38 -2.74
CA SER A 64 19.70 -9.37 -2.17
C SER A 64 20.74 -9.85 -3.18
N ILE A 65 21.91 -9.18 -3.23
CA ILE A 65 23.07 -9.66 -4.01
C ILE A 65 23.73 -10.88 -3.39
N ASP A 66 23.50 -11.10 -2.09
CA ASP A 66 23.91 -12.28 -1.30
C ASP A 66 23.19 -12.24 0.05
N CYS A 67 22.25 -13.14 0.28
CA CYS A 67 21.47 -13.16 1.52
C CYS A 67 22.32 -13.50 2.77
N ALA A 68 23.55 -14.02 2.63
CA ALA A 68 24.39 -14.27 3.77
C ALA A 68 24.87 -12.98 4.47
N GLU A 69 25.03 -11.88 3.72
CA GLU A 69 25.51 -10.62 4.30
C GLU A 69 24.74 -9.35 3.92
N SER A 70 23.79 -9.43 2.97
CA SER A 70 23.16 -8.22 2.41
C SER A 70 21.63 -8.16 2.50
N HIS A 71 20.96 -9.15 3.10
CA HIS A 71 19.50 -9.16 3.21
C HIS A 71 19.01 -8.32 4.40
N ASP A 72 17.79 -7.80 4.27
CA ASP A 72 17.09 -7.00 5.28
C ASP A 72 15.68 -7.52 5.61
N GLN A 73 15.18 -8.51 4.88
CA GLN A 73 13.83 -9.01 5.04
C GLN A 73 13.69 -10.50 4.72
N SER A 74 12.72 -11.15 5.35
CA SER A 74 12.42 -12.57 5.09
C SER A 74 11.89 -12.79 3.68
N PHE A 75 12.18 -13.97 3.11
CA PHE A 75 11.71 -14.37 1.76
C PHE A 75 12.13 -13.41 0.63
N GLN A 76 13.27 -12.76 0.78
CA GLN A 76 13.92 -11.95 -0.23
C GLN A 76 14.61 -12.86 -1.27
N LEU A 77 14.54 -12.51 -2.57
CA LEU A 77 15.30 -13.25 -3.59
C LEU A 77 16.81 -13.10 -3.35
N ASP A 78 17.53 -14.22 -3.46
CA ASP A 78 18.98 -14.30 -3.35
C ASP A 78 19.61 -14.42 -4.74
N LEU A 79 20.16 -13.32 -5.24
CA LEU A 79 20.86 -13.27 -6.51
C LEU A 79 22.34 -13.67 -6.39
N GLY A 80 22.80 -13.98 -5.17
CA GLY A 80 24.13 -14.53 -4.90
C GLY A 80 24.27 -16.00 -5.32
N LYS A 81 23.17 -16.72 -5.51
CA LYS A 81 23.14 -18.16 -5.77
C LYS A 81 23.27 -18.51 -7.24
N GLU A 82 24.26 -19.32 -7.57
CA GLU A 82 24.52 -19.75 -8.96
C GLU A 82 23.41 -20.68 -9.48
N ASP A 83 22.89 -21.57 -8.65
CA ASP A 83 21.81 -22.50 -8.97
C ASP A 83 20.42 -21.82 -8.99
N GLY A 84 20.29 -20.58 -8.48
CA GLY A 84 19.08 -19.77 -8.57
C GLY A 84 18.74 -19.28 -9.98
N VAL A 85 19.68 -19.36 -10.93
CA VAL A 85 19.51 -18.87 -12.32
C VAL A 85 18.33 -19.53 -13.03
N TYR A 86 18.06 -20.82 -12.76
CA TYR A 86 16.91 -21.52 -13.37
C TYR A 86 15.57 -20.88 -13.01
N GLY A 87 15.33 -20.58 -11.75
CA GLY A 87 14.10 -19.90 -11.31
C GLY A 87 13.98 -18.48 -11.88
N LEU A 88 15.09 -17.73 -11.95
CA LEU A 88 15.13 -16.42 -12.59
C LEU A 88 14.78 -16.52 -14.10
N ALA A 89 15.21 -17.58 -14.78
CA ALA A 89 14.86 -17.82 -16.18
C ALA A 89 13.36 -18.04 -16.36
N GLN A 90 12.70 -18.75 -15.45
CA GLN A 90 11.24 -18.92 -15.49
C GLN A 90 10.52 -17.58 -15.35
N LEU A 91 11.01 -16.67 -14.50
CA LEU A 91 10.47 -15.30 -14.38
C LEU A 91 10.67 -14.50 -15.68
N ALA A 92 11.86 -14.59 -16.28
CA ALA A 92 12.15 -13.90 -17.54
C ALA A 92 11.26 -14.43 -18.67
N ASP A 93 11.11 -15.74 -18.80
CA ASP A 93 10.35 -16.39 -19.86
C ASP A 93 8.86 -16.07 -19.76
N VAL A 94 8.28 -16.13 -18.56
CA VAL A 94 6.86 -15.83 -18.36
C VAL A 94 6.54 -14.36 -18.68
N CYS A 95 7.44 -13.42 -18.33
CA CYS A 95 7.27 -12.03 -18.68
C CYS A 95 7.38 -11.79 -20.19
N LYS A 96 8.38 -12.41 -20.85
CA LYS A 96 8.61 -12.28 -22.29
C LYS A 96 7.42 -12.75 -23.15
N GLN A 97 6.65 -13.75 -22.69
CA GLN A 97 5.44 -14.21 -23.38
C GLN A 97 4.44 -13.07 -23.63
N TYR A 98 4.45 -12.04 -22.77
CA TYR A 98 3.58 -10.87 -22.86
C TYR A 98 4.31 -9.58 -23.30
N GLY A 99 5.53 -9.69 -23.80
CA GLY A 99 6.35 -8.53 -24.15
C GLY A 99 6.67 -7.64 -22.97
N CYS A 100 6.84 -8.24 -21.78
CA CYS A 100 7.25 -7.59 -20.55
C CYS A 100 8.68 -8.00 -20.22
N HIS A 101 9.51 -7.09 -19.70
CA HIS A 101 10.85 -7.39 -19.24
C HIS A 101 10.84 -7.66 -17.73
N ALA A 102 11.22 -8.88 -17.33
CA ALA A 102 11.51 -9.15 -15.92
C ALA A 102 12.83 -8.50 -15.54
N THR A 103 12.88 -7.89 -14.37
CA THR A 103 14.10 -7.32 -13.78
C THR A 103 14.07 -7.46 -12.26
N ALA A 104 15.20 -7.21 -11.61
CA ALA A 104 15.27 -7.14 -10.16
C ALA A 104 15.98 -5.86 -9.72
N GLU A 105 15.50 -5.29 -8.63
CA GLU A 105 16.19 -4.23 -7.89
C GLU A 105 17.25 -4.88 -7.01
N ILE A 106 18.53 -4.88 -7.49
CA ILE A 106 19.64 -5.48 -6.78
C ILE A 106 20.09 -4.59 -5.63
N ASN A 107 20.20 -5.18 -4.45
CA ASN A 107 20.40 -4.45 -3.20
C ASN A 107 21.45 -5.11 -2.29
N HIS A 108 22.14 -4.26 -1.53
CA HIS A 108 22.79 -4.59 -0.28
C HIS A 108 22.23 -3.64 0.79
N ALA A 109 21.63 -4.19 1.81
CA ALA A 109 20.90 -3.39 2.81
C ALA A 109 21.80 -2.49 3.67
N GLY A 110 23.12 -2.73 3.68
CA GLY A 110 24.03 -1.92 4.48
C GLY A 110 23.71 -2.02 5.97
N GLU A 111 23.38 -0.92 6.62
CA GLU A 111 22.92 -0.91 8.02
C GLU A 111 21.69 -1.80 8.22
N GLY A 112 20.79 -1.87 7.24
CA GLY A 112 19.57 -2.68 7.30
C GLY A 112 19.83 -4.17 7.56
N THR A 113 21.03 -4.69 7.26
CA THR A 113 21.41 -6.08 7.54
C THR A 113 21.42 -6.41 9.04
N LEU A 114 21.49 -5.43 9.92
CA LEU A 114 21.35 -5.60 11.37
C LEU A 114 19.97 -6.16 11.74
N MET A 115 18.95 -5.89 10.94
CA MET A 115 17.60 -6.46 11.12
C MET A 115 17.61 -7.98 10.90
N GLY A 116 18.41 -8.47 9.95
CA GLY A 116 18.62 -9.90 9.67
C GLY A 116 19.61 -10.59 10.62
N GLY A 117 20.21 -9.84 11.57
CA GLY A 117 21.17 -10.39 12.53
C GLY A 117 22.59 -10.59 11.97
N THR A 118 22.92 -9.94 10.85
CA THR A 118 24.23 -9.95 10.21
C THR A 118 25.02 -8.67 10.52
N VAL A 119 26.25 -8.57 10.05
CA VAL A 119 27.11 -7.39 10.26
C VAL A 119 26.63 -6.26 9.35
N GLY A 120 26.24 -5.13 9.93
CA GLY A 120 25.89 -3.93 9.17
C GLY A 120 27.12 -3.21 8.63
N PHE A 121 27.43 -3.41 7.35
CA PHE A 121 28.45 -2.63 6.64
C PHE A 121 27.88 -1.28 6.19
N SER A 122 28.74 -0.24 6.18
CA SER A 122 28.36 1.08 5.67
C SER A 122 29.58 1.86 5.14
N SER A 123 29.34 3.03 4.57
CA SER A 123 30.38 3.97 4.17
C SER A 123 31.26 4.42 5.34
N SER A 124 30.66 4.58 6.52
CA SER A 124 31.31 4.99 7.77
C SER A 124 30.73 4.21 8.95
N SER A 125 31.42 4.21 10.09
CA SER A 125 30.86 3.66 11.32
C SER A 125 29.95 4.69 12.00
N PHE A 126 28.70 4.31 12.26
CA PHE A 126 27.70 5.13 12.98
C PHE A 126 26.67 4.22 13.65
N ILE A 127 25.90 4.79 14.56
CA ILE A 127 24.69 4.20 15.12
C ILE A 127 23.52 5.07 14.66
N SER A 128 22.57 4.48 13.93
CA SER A 128 21.40 5.22 13.46
C SER A 128 20.34 5.37 14.54
N ASP A 129 19.42 6.31 14.33
CA ASP A 129 18.24 6.47 15.18
C ASP A 129 17.37 5.20 15.21
N ASP A 130 17.32 4.48 14.09
CA ASP A 130 16.59 3.21 13.96
C ASP A 130 17.23 2.12 14.82
N GLU A 131 18.55 2.04 14.82
CA GLU A 131 19.27 1.08 15.68
C GLU A 131 19.11 1.44 17.16
N LEU A 132 19.15 2.73 17.51
CA LEU A 132 18.90 3.18 18.87
C LEU A 132 17.48 2.80 19.34
N ALA A 133 16.47 3.02 18.51
CA ALA A 133 15.09 2.66 18.81
C ALA A 133 14.92 1.13 18.92
N ARG A 134 15.54 0.37 18.05
CA ARG A 134 15.53 -1.09 18.05
C ARG A 134 16.24 -1.67 19.27
N ALA A 135 17.44 -1.18 19.59
CA ALA A 135 18.21 -1.61 20.75
C ALA A 135 17.43 -1.39 22.05
N LYS A 136 16.77 -0.21 22.20
CA LYS A 136 15.88 0.09 23.32
C LYS A 136 14.71 -0.89 23.40
N ARG A 137 14.05 -1.19 22.26
CA ARG A 137 12.90 -2.13 22.20
C ARG A 137 13.31 -3.56 22.55
N LEU A 138 14.51 -3.98 22.13
CA LEU A 138 15.06 -5.31 22.39
C LEU A 138 15.84 -5.42 23.71
N ASN A 139 15.93 -4.33 24.47
CA ASN A 139 16.67 -4.25 25.75
C ASN A 139 18.12 -4.74 25.58
N ARG A 140 18.84 -4.22 24.59
CA ARG A 140 20.26 -4.52 24.30
C ARG A 140 21.03 -3.24 24.00
N GLU A 141 22.37 -3.33 24.00
CA GLU A 141 23.22 -2.25 23.52
C GLU A 141 23.06 -2.04 22.01
N PRO A 142 23.09 -0.79 21.53
CA PRO A 142 23.05 -0.49 20.11
C PRO A 142 24.36 -0.93 19.42
N ILE A 143 24.23 -1.43 18.21
CA ILE A 143 25.34 -1.97 17.41
C ILE A 143 25.73 -0.94 16.33
N PRO A 144 26.97 -0.43 16.33
CA PRO A 144 27.41 0.46 15.26
C PRO A 144 27.62 -0.32 13.95
N THR A 145 27.44 0.38 12.83
CA THR A 145 27.85 -0.15 11.52
C THR A 145 29.35 -0.28 11.44
N THR A 146 29.82 -1.18 10.58
CA THR A 146 31.24 -1.35 10.27
C THR A 146 31.60 -0.56 9.01
N GLU A 147 32.55 0.38 9.12
CA GLU A 147 33.06 1.08 7.94
C GLU A 147 33.75 0.09 6.99
N MET A 148 33.35 0.12 5.72
CA MET A 148 33.93 -0.76 4.70
C MET A 148 35.37 -0.37 4.38
N SER A 149 36.30 -1.35 4.46
CA SER A 149 37.62 -1.20 3.88
C SER A 149 37.56 -1.15 2.35
N LYS A 150 38.58 -0.60 1.69
CA LYS A 150 38.66 -0.60 0.21
C LYS A 150 38.61 -1.99 -0.39
N ALA A 151 39.15 -2.99 0.30
CA ALA A 151 39.10 -4.39 -0.12
C ALA A 151 37.64 -4.90 -0.08
N LYS A 152 36.87 -4.57 1.00
CA LYS A 152 35.45 -4.93 1.10
C LYS A 152 34.60 -4.20 0.08
N ILE A 153 34.91 -2.93 -0.22
CA ILE A 153 34.22 -2.16 -1.29
C ILE A 153 34.40 -2.90 -2.63
N ALA A 154 35.63 -3.29 -2.98
CA ALA A 154 35.89 -3.99 -4.23
C ALA A 154 35.21 -5.38 -4.31
N GLU A 155 35.13 -6.09 -3.19
CA GLU A 155 34.40 -7.37 -3.08
C GLU A 155 32.91 -7.17 -3.34
N VAL A 156 32.25 -6.20 -2.68
CA VAL A 156 30.83 -5.92 -2.84
C VAL A 156 30.51 -5.40 -4.24
N VAL A 157 31.37 -4.58 -4.85
CA VAL A 157 31.26 -4.17 -6.26
C VAL A 157 31.23 -5.39 -7.19
N ASP A 158 32.09 -6.37 -6.96
CA ASP A 158 32.15 -7.61 -7.75
C ASP A 158 30.88 -8.46 -7.54
N MET A 159 30.34 -8.51 -6.31
CA MET A 159 29.06 -9.19 -6.00
C MET A 159 27.89 -8.58 -6.78
N PHE A 160 27.76 -7.25 -6.86
CA PHE A 160 26.75 -6.58 -7.68
C PHE A 160 26.88 -6.96 -9.17
N GLY A 161 28.11 -6.95 -9.70
CA GLY A 161 28.37 -7.36 -11.09
C GLY A 161 27.97 -8.81 -11.36
N LYS A 162 28.30 -9.73 -10.44
CA LYS A 162 27.93 -11.15 -10.54
C LYS A 162 26.42 -11.39 -10.41
N ALA A 163 25.74 -10.68 -9.53
CA ALA A 163 24.28 -10.74 -9.39
C ALA A 163 23.59 -10.34 -10.71
N ALA A 164 23.98 -9.20 -11.29
CA ALA A 164 23.47 -8.76 -12.59
C ALA A 164 23.80 -9.75 -13.72
N TRP A 165 24.97 -10.39 -13.70
CA TRP A 165 25.35 -11.39 -14.68
C TRP A 165 24.47 -12.65 -14.61
N ARG A 166 24.08 -13.11 -13.40
CA ARG A 166 23.14 -14.22 -13.24
C ARG A 166 21.76 -13.86 -13.81
N MET A 167 21.28 -12.63 -13.59
CA MET A 167 20.05 -12.13 -14.21
C MET A 167 20.14 -12.15 -15.74
N LYS A 168 21.24 -11.69 -16.33
CA LYS A 168 21.48 -11.76 -17.77
C LYS A 168 21.49 -13.19 -18.29
N ARG A 169 22.18 -14.11 -17.60
CA ARG A 169 22.16 -15.55 -17.97
C ARG A 169 20.77 -16.18 -17.91
N ALA A 170 19.92 -15.70 -16.98
CA ALA A 170 18.52 -16.06 -16.88
C ALA A 170 17.67 -15.47 -18.03
N GLY A 171 18.23 -14.67 -18.91
CA GLY A 171 17.53 -14.06 -20.03
C GLY A 171 16.88 -12.72 -19.72
N MET A 172 17.16 -12.09 -18.59
CA MET A 172 16.72 -10.72 -18.33
C MET A 172 17.53 -9.72 -19.16
N ASP A 173 16.92 -8.61 -19.53
CA ASP A 173 17.49 -7.60 -20.43
C ASP A 173 17.96 -6.35 -19.69
N MET A 174 17.63 -6.23 -18.40
CA MET A 174 17.93 -5.06 -17.59
C MET A 174 18.08 -5.40 -16.10
N VAL A 175 18.65 -4.47 -15.35
CA VAL A 175 18.77 -4.48 -13.89
C VAL A 175 18.41 -3.13 -13.32
N MET A 176 17.80 -3.09 -12.14
CA MET A 176 17.68 -1.88 -11.32
C MET A 176 18.71 -1.92 -10.19
N VAL A 177 19.51 -0.86 -10.06
CA VAL A 177 20.48 -0.68 -8.98
C VAL A 177 19.84 0.16 -7.87
N HIS A 178 19.78 -0.37 -6.66
CA HIS A 178 19.15 0.30 -5.52
C HIS A 178 20.10 1.30 -4.85
N GLY A 179 20.11 2.54 -5.34
CA GLY A 179 20.88 3.65 -4.78
C GLY A 179 20.03 4.64 -3.94
N ALA A 180 18.88 4.18 -3.41
CA ALA A 180 17.94 5.00 -2.67
C ALA A 180 17.70 4.48 -1.25
N HIS A 181 16.86 5.23 -0.49
CA HIS A 181 16.22 4.80 0.75
C HIS A 181 17.15 4.43 1.91
N GLY A 182 18.41 4.87 1.90
CA GLY A 182 19.35 4.55 2.98
C GLY A 182 19.96 3.14 2.91
N ASN A 183 19.81 2.40 1.80
CA ASN A 183 20.55 1.17 1.55
C ASN A 183 22.04 1.45 1.27
N LEU A 184 22.87 0.43 1.16
CA LEU A 184 24.33 0.60 1.15
C LEU A 184 24.83 1.65 0.15
N ILE A 185 24.36 1.62 -1.10
CA ILE A 185 24.78 2.61 -2.11
C ILE A 185 24.35 4.02 -1.70
N SER A 186 23.10 4.18 -1.20
CA SER A 186 22.63 5.45 -0.65
C SER A 186 23.47 5.91 0.55
N GLN A 187 23.93 4.98 1.41
CA GLN A 187 24.81 5.32 2.53
C GLN A 187 26.18 5.84 2.07
N PHE A 188 26.63 5.52 0.84
CA PHE A 188 27.82 6.13 0.24
C PHE A 188 27.51 7.50 -0.38
N THR A 189 26.38 7.67 -1.06
CA THR A 189 26.05 8.93 -1.75
C THR A 189 25.55 10.02 -0.80
N SER A 190 24.88 9.67 0.30
CA SER A 190 24.30 10.60 1.26
C SER A 190 25.32 11.22 2.21
N PRO A 191 25.33 12.55 2.41
CA PRO A 191 26.16 13.23 3.40
C PRO A 191 25.79 12.85 4.84
N LYS A 192 24.55 12.40 5.07
CA LYS A 192 24.07 11.93 6.38
C LYS A 192 24.92 10.76 6.90
N PHE A 193 25.21 9.77 6.06
CA PHE A 193 25.87 8.54 6.44
C PHE A 193 27.37 8.57 6.14
N ASN A 194 27.79 9.19 5.01
CA ASN A 194 29.16 9.16 4.54
C ASN A 194 30.01 10.27 5.15
N LYS A 195 30.87 9.89 6.10
CA LYS A 195 31.83 10.77 6.78
C LYS A 195 33.28 10.47 6.37
N ARG A 196 33.49 9.70 5.28
CA ARG A 196 34.82 9.35 4.76
C ARG A 196 35.57 10.57 4.26
N THR A 197 36.89 10.51 4.39
CA THR A 197 37.84 11.56 3.93
C THR A 197 38.74 11.09 2.77
N ASP A 198 38.56 9.84 2.34
CA ASP A 198 39.27 9.27 1.19
C ASP A 198 38.55 9.54 -0.14
N GLU A 199 38.90 8.77 -1.19
CA GLU A 199 38.31 8.91 -2.53
C GLU A 199 36.81 8.52 -2.63
N TYR A 200 36.22 7.97 -1.59
CA TYR A 200 34.80 7.60 -1.50
C TYR A 200 33.96 8.60 -0.67
N GLY A 201 34.56 9.67 -0.17
CA GLY A 201 33.89 10.64 0.68
C GLY A 201 34.23 12.10 0.38
N GLY A 202 33.42 13.03 0.91
CA GLY A 202 33.57 14.46 0.67
C GLY A 202 32.50 15.02 -0.27
N ASN A 203 32.86 15.51 -1.47
CA ASN A 203 31.88 16.05 -2.44
C ASN A 203 31.06 14.97 -3.13
N THR A 204 30.00 15.36 -3.84
CA THR A 204 29.06 14.47 -4.52
C THR A 204 29.77 13.51 -5.48
N GLU A 205 30.74 13.97 -6.27
CA GLU A 205 31.50 13.14 -7.20
C GLU A 205 32.23 11.97 -6.50
N LYS A 206 32.90 12.25 -5.37
CA LYS A 206 33.61 11.23 -4.60
C LYS A 206 32.63 10.28 -3.90
N ARG A 207 31.53 10.80 -3.35
CA ARG A 207 30.49 9.97 -2.75
C ARG A 207 29.80 9.06 -3.76
N ALA A 208 29.70 9.49 -5.03
CA ALA A 208 29.15 8.70 -6.13
C ALA A 208 30.08 7.55 -6.60
N ARG A 209 31.36 7.55 -6.23
CA ARG A 209 32.37 6.59 -6.73
C ARG A 209 31.93 5.14 -6.56
N PHE A 210 31.42 4.76 -5.40
CA PHE A 210 30.96 3.38 -5.17
C PHE A 210 29.83 3.01 -6.13
N ALA A 211 28.84 3.88 -6.33
CA ALA A 211 27.75 3.68 -7.29
C ALA A 211 28.27 3.54 -8.74
N ILE A 212 29.26 4.37 -9.13
CA ILE A 212 29.89 4.31 -10.45
C ILE A 212 30.61 2.96 -10.63
N GLU A 213 31.39 2.51 -9.66
CA GLU A 213 32.12 1.24 -9.72
C GLU A 213 31.15 0.04 -9.82
N VAL A 214 30.00 0.08 -9.12
CA VAL A 214 28.93 -0.91 -9.24
C VAL A 214 28.38 -0.92 -10.68
N CYS A 215 28.04 0.23 -11.26
CA CYS A 215 27.54 0.30 -12.64
C CYS A 215 28.60 -0.18 -13.65
N GLN A 216 29.87 0.16 -13.45
CA GLN A 216 30.97 -0.31 -14.29
C GLN A 216 31.18 -1.83 -14.17
N ALA A 217 31.06 -2.41 -12.97
CA ALA A 217 31.11 -3.86 -12.78
C ALA A 217 29.96 -4.56 -13.51
N ILE A 218 28.73 -4.04 -13.40
CA ILE A 218 27.58 -4.55 -14.15
C ILE A 218 27.86 -4.49 -15.66
N ARG A 219 28.35 -3.37 -16.16
CA ARG A 219 28.71 -3.21 -17.58
C ARG A 219 29.80 -4.18 -18.02
N LYS A 220 30.83 -4.40 -17.19
CA LYS A 220 31.90 -5.38 -17.42
C LYS A 220 31.37 -6.81 -17.55
N TYR A 221 30.48 -7.23 -16.65
CA TYR A 221 29.92 -8.60 -16.63
C TYR A 221 28.81 -8.80 -17.68
N CYS A 222 27.97 -7.80 -17.87
CA CYS A 222 26.77 -7.89 -18.70
C CYS A 222 26.93 -7.32 -20.12
N GLY A 223 27.97 -6.52 -20.39
CA GLY A 223 28.19 -5.89 -21.69
C GLY A 223 27.28 -4.69 -21.95
N GLU A 224 27.43 -4.08 -23.15
CA GLU A 224 26.88 -2.78 -23.50
C GLU A 224 25.36 -2.80 -23.75
N ASN A 225 24.77 -3.92 -24.09
CA ASN A 225 23.35 -4.02 -24.45
C ASN A 225 22.44 -4.31 -23.24
N PHE A 226 23.01 -4.45 -22.04
CA PHE A 226 22.23 -4.69 -20.81
C PHE A 226 21.82 -3.36 -20.19
N VAL A 227 20.51 -3.11 -20.04
CA VAL A 227 20.02 -1.81 -19.57
C VAL A 227 20.24 -1.67 -18.06
N ILE A 228 20.79 -0.55 -17.63
CA ILE A 228 21.00 -0.20 -16.22
C ILE A 228 20.04 0.91 -15.83
N GLU A 229 19.06 0.60 -15.00
CA GLU A 229 18.24 1.56 -14.30
C GLU A 229 18.83 1.79 -12.90
N TYR A 230 19.06 3.05 -12.51
CA TYR A 230 19.57 3.41 -11.19
C TYR A 230 18.50 4.15 -10.40
N ARG A 231 18.17 3.66 -9.22
CA ARG A 231 17.17 4.30 -8.36
C ARG A 231 17.84 5.16 -7.31
N CYS A 232 17.39 6.44 -7.21
CA CYS A 232 17.81 7.36 -6.15
C CYS A 232 16.58 7.94 -5.42
N SER A 233 16.79 8.48 -4.22
CA SER A 233 15.84 9.41 -3.61
C SER A 233 16.04 10.79 -4.24
N GLY A 234 14.99 11.39 -4.80
CA GLY A 234 15.03 12.76 -5.32
C GLY A 234 15.30 13.77 -4.21
N ASP A 235 14.78 13.44 -3.01
CA ASP A 235 15.10 14.10 -1.74
C ASP A 235 15.00 13.05 -0.62
N GLU A 236 15.96 13.02 0.31
CA GLU A 236 15.93 12.14 1.46
C GLU A 236 15.00 12.63 2.58
N ILE A 237 14.62 13.91 2.51
CA ILE A 237 13.69 14.59 3.46
C ILE A 237 14.21 14.56 4.91
N ALA A 238 15.46 14.18 5.10
CA ALA A 238 16.16 14.22 6.37
C ALA A 238 16.98 15.51 6.44
N PRO A 239 16.99 16.24 7.59
CA PRO A 239 17.65 17.56 7.66
C PRO A 239 19.13 17.57 7.31
N ASP A 240 19.83 16.47 7.53
CA ASP A 240 21.24 16.24 7.23
C ASP A 240 21.49 15.29 6.05
N GLY A 241 20.40 14.97 5.32
CA GLY A 241 20.39 14.11 4.15
C GLY A 241 20.74 14.82 2.85
N MET A 242 20.64 14.09 1.75
CA MET A 242 20.81 14.62 0.40
C MET A 242 19.49 15.23 -0.09
N HIS A 243 19.53 16.49 -0.53
CA HIS A 243 18.40 17.22 -1.07
C HIS A 243 18.46 17.36 -2.58
N ILE A 244 17.39 17.87 -3.20
CA ILE A 244 17.20 17.90 -4.66
C ILE A 244 18.38 18.51 -5.42
N ASP A 245 19.00 19.60 -4.93
CA ASP A 245 20.12 20.24 -5.62
C ASP A 245 21.32 19.29 -5.74
N GLU A 246 21.65 18.57 -4.67
CA GLU A 246 22.70 17.55 -4.65
C GLU A 246 22.31 16.32 -5.48
N THR A 247 21.02 15.94 -5.50
CA THR A 247 20.53 14.85 -6.34
C THR A 247 20.64 15.19 -7.83
N ILE A 248 20.41 16.43 -8.22
CA ILE A 248 20.64 16.91 -9.59
C ILE A 248 22.13 16.79 -9.95
N GLU A 249 23.05 17.18 -9.05
CA GLU A 249 24.50 16.99 -9.25
C GLU A 249 24.84 15.51 -9.40
N LEU A 250 24.34 14.66 -8.50
CA LEU A 250 24.54 13.21 -8.54
C LEU A 250 24.04 12.61 -9.86
N ALA A 251 22.88 13.02 -10.35
CA ALA A 251 22.32 12.58 -11.63
C ALA A 251 23.28 12.90 -12.79
N GLY A 252 23.89 14.10 -12.78
CA GLY A 252 24.87 14.49 -13.76
C GLY A 252 26.15 13.63 -13.73
N VAL A 253 26.62 13.29 -12.52
CA VAL A 253 27.78 12.43 -12.30
C VAL A 253 27.51 10.97 -12.74
N LEU A 254 26.31 10.45 -12.48
CA LEU A 254 25.92 9.07 -12.81
C LEU A 254 25.53 8.87 -14.29
N LYS A 255 25.06 9.92 -14.97
CA LYS A 255 24.55 9.88 -16.34
C LYS A 255 25.43 9.08 -17.34
N PRO A 256 26.78 9.14 -17.35
CA PRO A 256 27.58 8.35 -18.28
C PRO A 256 27.54 6.83 -18.03
N TYR A 257 27.08 6.38 -16.87
CA TYR A 257 27.16 4.99 -16.40
C TYR A 257 25.81 4.26 -16.36
N ILE A 258 24.70 5.01 -16.45
CA ILE A 258 23.33 4.48 -16.35
C ILE A 258 22.55 4.77 -17.64
N ASP A 259 21.43 4.09 -17.86
CA ASP A 259 20.55 4.30 -18.99
C ASP A 259 19.26 4.99 -18.57
N ILE A 260 18.77 4.71 -17.37
CA ILE A 260 17.53 5.30 -16.80
C ILE A 260 17.81 5.70 -15.34
N LEU A 261 17.40 6.89 -14.95
CA LEU A 261 17.36 7.31 -13.55
C LEU A 261 15.94 7.18 -13.00
N HIS A 262 15.76 6.36 -11.97
CA HIS A 262 14.47 6.16 -11.29
C HIS A 262 14.41 7.02 -10.02
N VAL A 263 13.51 7.99 -10.01
CA VAL A 263 13.40 8.97 -8.92
C VAL A 263 12.32 8.56 -7.93
N SER A 264 12.76 8.22 -6.72
CA SER A 264 11.94 7.93 -5.54
C SER A 264 12.10 9.03 -4.49
N ALA A 265 11.86 8.75 -3.20
CA ALA A 265 12.03 9.72 -2.11
C ALA A 265 12.27 9.04 -0.75
N GLY A 266 12.79 9.81 0.20
CA GLY A 266 12.92 9.42 1.60
C GLY A 266 14.06 8.45 1.87
N LEU A 267 14.12 8.02 3.12
CA LEU A 267 15.05 7.03 3.66
C LEU A 267 14.30 5.87 4.31
N HIS A 268 14.97 4.75 4.53
CA HIS A 268 14.47 3.72 5.43
C HIS A 268 14.40 4.28 6.86
N SER A 269 13.42 3.83 7.62
CA SER A 269 13.30 4.14 9.04
C SER A 269 12.52 3.03 9.75
N ASP A 270 12.85 2.79 11.02
CA ASP A 270 12.11 1.85 11.88
C ASP A 270 10.65 2.36 11.99
N PRO A 271 9.64 1.56 11.64
CA PRO A 271 8.23 1.96 11.72
C PRO A 271 7.77 2.29 13.17
N PHE A 272 8.57 1.91 14.16
CA PHE A 272 8.36 2.24 15.57
C PHE A 272 9.35 3.28 16.11
N GLY A 273 10.22 3.80 15.23
CA GLY A 273 11.23 4.81 15.55
C GLY A 273 10.67 6.23 15.58
N PRO A 274 11.51 7.20 15.97
CA PRO A 274 11.11 8.62 16.03
C PRO A 274 11.00 9.27 14.65
N ASN A 275 11.69 8.75 13.64
CA ASN A 275 11.75 9.28 12.30
C ASN A 275 11.03 8.33 11.34
N LEU A 276 10.00 8.80 10.65
CA LEU A 276 9.22 7.98 9.73
C LEU A 276 9.49 8.36 8.26
N TYR A 277 10.76 8.42 7.85
CA TYR A 277 11.17 8.76 6.49
C TYR A 277 10.68 7.76 5.44
N HIS A 278 10.41 6.49 5.81
CA HIS A 278 9.86 5.48 4.92
C HIS A 278 8.48 5.85 4.34
N ARG A 279 7.70 6.71 5.00
CA ARG A 279 6.40 7.17 4.50
C ARG A 279 6.49 7.88 3.15
N TYR A 280 7.65 8.47 2.83
CA TYR A 280 7.86 9.22 1.59
C TYR A 280 8.14 8.34 0.37
N TRP A 281 8.55 7.09 0.55
CA TRP A 281 8.66 6.14 -0.56
C TRP A 281 7.32 5.45 -0.85
N CYS A 282 6.39 5.37 0.14
CA CYS A 282 5.12 4.68 0.07
C CYS A 282 4.00 5.54 0.69
N GLN A 283 3.70 6.67 0.03
CA GLN A 283 2.74 7.66 0.53
C GLN A 283 1.36 7.04 0.73
N ASN A 284 0.78 7.20 1.92
CA ASN A 284 -0.57 6.78 2.26
C ASN A 284 -1.64 7.80 1.81
N TYR A 285 -2.93 7.55 2.11
CA TYR A 285 -4.04 8.38 1.64
C TYR A 285 -4.13 9.77 2.30
N MET A 286 -3.39 10.02 3.38
CA MET A 286 -3.28 11.35 3.99
C MET A 286 -2.26 12.26 3.28
N MET A 287 -1.44 11.70 2.41
CA MET A 287 -0.43 12.42 1.64
C MET A 287 -0.88 12.65 0.20
N ASP A 288 -0.35 13.65 -0.48
CA ASP A 288 -0.69 13.95 -1.86
C ASP A 288 -0.34 12.81 -2.82
N ARG A 289 -1.14 12.68 -3.89
CA ARG A 289 -0.77 11.86 -5.06
C ARG A 289 0.39 12.54 -5.79
N CYS A 290 1.18 11.75 -6.50
CA CYS A 290 2.31 12.26 -7.31
C CYS A 290 3.40 12.96 -6.53
N PHE A 291 3.54 12.64 -5.24
CA PHE A 291 4.43 13.33 -4.32
C PHE A 291 5.86 13.51 -4.84
N ASN A 292 6.42 12.52 -5.55
CA ASN A 292 7.81 12.54 -6.02
C ASN A 292 7.99 13.16 -7.42
N VAL A 293 6.91 13.47 -8.13
CA VAL A 293 6.98 13.85 -9.57
C VAL A 293 7.72 15.17 -9.79
N HIS A 294 7.63 16.10 -8.86
CA HIS A 294 8.30 17.40 -8.98
C HIS A 294 9.84 17.26 -8.96
N TRP A 295 10.40 16.32 -8.19
CA TRP A 295 11.85 16.05 -8.20
C TRP A 295 12.28 15.41 -9.53
N ALA A 296 11.51 14.46 -10.06
CA ALA A 296 11.78 13.87 -11.37
C ALA A 296 11.77 14.93 -12.47
N ARG A 297 10.78 15.84 -12.45
CA ARG A 297 10.67 16.97 -13.37
C ARG A 297 11.90 17.90 -13.29
N ASP A 298 12.35 18.23 -12.09
CA ASP A 298 13.46 19.18 -11.90
C ASP A 298 14.79 18.55 -12.34
N ILE A 299 15.01 17.25 -12.05
CA ILE A 299 16.14 16.48 -12.60
C ILE A 299 16.07 16.40 -14.13
N LYS A 300 14.90 16.10 -14.70
CA LYS A 300 14.71 16.04 -16.17
C LYS A 300 15.00 17.39 -16.86
N ARG A 301 14.62 18.50 -16.23
CA ARG A 301 14.94 19.85 -16.72
C ARG A 301 16.43 20.14 -16.70
N ALA A 302 17.14 19.72 -15.65
CA ALA A 302 18.59 19.88 -15.54
C ALA A 302 19.36 18.97 -16.51
N HIS A 303 18.87 17.78 -16.78
CA HIS A 303 19.49 16.76 -17.63
C HIS A 303 18.50 16.25 -18.71
N PRO A 304 18.19 17.04 -19.77
CA PRO A 304 17.14 16.71 -20.74
C PRO A 304 17.40 15.43 -21.54
N ASP A 305 18.65 15.03 -21.70
CA ASP A 305 19.10 13.84 -22.41
C ASP A 305 19.19 12.57 -21.53
N LEU A 306 19.04 12.68 -20.20
CA LEU A 306 18.90 11.56 -19.30
C LEU A 306 17.45 11.04 -19.34
N LEU A 307 17.25 9.72 -19.50
CA LEU A 307 15.95 9.12 -19.35
C LEU A 307 15.58 9.04 -17.87
N VAL A 308 14.43 9.59 -17.52
CA VAL A 308 13.95 9.65 -16.12
C VAL A 308 12.68 8.81 -15.98
N ASN A 309 12.67 7.95 -14.98
CA ASN A 309 11.49 7.23 -14.49
C ASN A 309 11.02 7.84 -13.16
N THR A 310 9.74 8.04 -12.98
CA THR A 310 9.18 8.58 -11.73
C THR A 310 8.22 7.59 -11.06
N VAL A 311 8.21 7.60 -9.74
CA VAL A 311 7.33 6.78 -8.90
C VAL A 311 6.78 7.64 -7.75
N GLY A 312 5.66 7.27 -7.14
CA GLY A 312 5.14 7.91 -5.94
C GLY A 312 3.66 8.25 -6.05
N SER A 313 2.80 7.32 -5.63
CA SER A 313 1.34 7.50 -5.61
C SER A 313 0.73 7.97 -6.94
N ILE A 314 1.24 7.47 -8.05
CA ILE A 314 0.63 7.61 -9.38
C ILE A 314 -0.44 6.52 -9.48
N MET A 315 -1.73 6.91 -9.52
CA MET A 315 -2.82 6.00 -9.20
C MET A 315 -3.62 5.53 -10.41
N ASN A 316 -3.49 6.18 -11.56
CA ASN A 316 -4.15 5.79 -12.81
C ASN A 316 -3.33 6.23 -14.03
N LEU A 317 -3.73 5.80 -15.23
CA LEU A 317 -2.99 6.14 -16.45
C LEU A 317 -3.31 7.53 -17.01
N ASP A 318 -4.35 8.21 -16.56
CA ASP A 318 -4.59 9.62 -16.93
C ASP A 318 -3.50 10.51 -16.30
N ILE A 319 -3.17 10.26 -15.02
CA ILE A 319 -2.06 10.93 -14.33
C ILE A 319 -0.71 10.58 -15.00
N ALA A 320 -0.50 9.31 -15.35
CA ALA A 320 0.71 8.89 -16.05
C ALA A 320 0.85 9.57 -17.41
N GLU A 321 -0.25 9.72 -18.16
CA GLU A 321 -0.28 10.43 -19.45
C GLU A 321 0.05 11.92 -19.27
N GLU A 322 -0.48 12.57 -18.24
CA GLU A 322 -0.17 13.96 -17.90
C GLU A 322 1.33 14.16 -17.65
N ILE A 323 1.94 13.30 -16.82
CA ILE A 323 3.37 13.35 -16.51
C ILE A 323 4.22 13.23 -17.77
N LEU A 324 3.91 12.25 -18.62
CA LEU A 324 4.67 11.97 -19.84
C LEU A 324 4.45 13.04 -20.92
N SER A 325 3.22 13.49 -21.12
CA SER A 325 2.88 14.51 -22.13
C SER A 325 3.49 15.88 -21.82
N ASN A 326 3.66 16.19 -20.53
CA ASN A 326 4.36 17.41 -20.09
C ASN A 326 5.90 17.28 -20.11
N GLY A 327 6.45 16.09 -20.43
CA GLY A 327 7.88 15.83 -20.43
C GLY A 327 8.52 15.93 -19.03
N TRP A 328 7.75 15.66 -17.97
CA TRP A 328 8.28 15.66 -16.60
C TRP A 328 9.09 14.40 -16.29
N ALA A 329 8.81 13.33 -17.00
CA ALA A 329 9.58 12.08 -17.00
C ALA A 329 9.43 11.37 -18.35
N ASP A 330 10.24 10.35 -18.61
CA ASP A 330 10.19 9.49 -19.80
C ASP A 330 9.43 8.19 -19.55
N PHE A 331 9.38 7.76 -18.28
CA PHE A 331 8.67 6.58 -17.80
C PHE A 331 7.92 6.89 -16.50
N VAL A 332 6.90 6.10 -16.24
CA VAL A 332 6.13 6.13 -15.00
C VAL A 332 6.16 4.74 -14.38
N ALA A 333 6.59 4.65 -13.12
CA ALA A 333 6.56 3.43 -12.35
C ALA A 333 5.39 3.43 -11.37
N MET A 334 4.60 2.36 -11.38
CA MET A 334 3.44 2.16 -10.51
C MET A 334 3.57 0.80 -9.83
N CYS A 335 3.25 0.72 -8.54
CA CYS A 335 3.19 -0.55 -7.82
C CYS A 335 1.77 -0.81 -7.29
N ARG A 336 1.34 -0.06 -6.27
CA ARG A 336 0.09 -0.31 -5.55
C ARG A 336 -1.16 -0.22 -6.43
N ALA A 337 -1.19 0.70 -7.39
CA ALA A 337 -2.30 0.84 -8.33
C ALA A 337 -2.41 -0.39 -9.26
N ILE A 338 -1.28 -0.87 -9.79
CA ILE A 338 -1.21 -2.10 -10.59
C ILE A 338 -1.51 -3.34 -9.72
N THR A 339 -1.13 -3.34 -8.44
CA THR A 339 -1.49 -4.43 -7.51
C THR A 339 -3.00 -4.47 -7.25
N ALA A 340 -3.66 -3.32 -7.15
CA ALA A 340 -5.11 -3.24 -7.00
C ALA A 340 -5.85 -3.70 -8.26
N ASP A 341 -5.29 -3.41 -9.43
CA ASP A 341 -5.81 -3.87 -10.73
C ASP A 341 -4.68 -4.19 -11.71
N PRO A 342 -4.25 -5.44 -11.78
CA PRO A 342 -3.19 -5.86 -12.72
C PRO A 342 -3.52 -5.60 -14.19
N ASP A 343 -4.80 -5.62 -14.56
CA ASP A 343 -5.28 -5.42 -15.93
C ASP A 343 -5.51 -3.92 -16.28
N MET A 344 -5.12 -2.99 -15.40
CA MET A 344 -5.28 -1.55 -15.65
C MET A 344 -4.75 -1.11 -17.02
N PRO A 345 -3.53 -1.48 -17.46
CA PRO A 345 -3.03 -1.07 -18.79
C PRO A 345 -3.89 -1.58 -19.93
N VAL A 346 -4.36 -2.84 -19.86
CA VAL A 346 -5.24 -3.45 -20.86
C VAL A 346 -6.60 -2.73 -20.90
N LYS A 347 -7.21 -2.48 -19.72
CA LYS A 347 -8.48 -1.76 -19.62
C LYS A 347 -8.40 -0.36 -20.24
N TYR A 348 -7.33 0.37 -19.99
CA TYR A 348 -7.10 1.68 -20.62
C TYR A 348 -6.88 1.56 -22.13
N ALA A 349 -6.10 0.57 -22.59
CA ALA A 349 -5.90 0.33 -24.03
C ALA A 349 -7.21 0.01 -24.77
N GLU A 350 -8.15 -0.65 -24.06
CA GLU A 350 -9.51 -0.95 -24.55
C GLU A 350 -10.52 0.17 -24.32
N ASN A 351 -10.09 1.32 -23.84
CA ASN A 351 -10.92 2.48 -23.52
C ASN A 351 -12.02 2.20 -22.48
N ARG A 352 -11.66 1.46 -21.41
CA ARG A 352 -12.52 1.09 -20.28
C ARG A 352 -11.89 1.49 -18.92
N PRO A 353 -11.48 2.77 -18.73
CA PRO A 353 -10.82 3.20 -17.49
C PRO A 353 -11.73 3.09 -16.25
N GLU A 354 -13.04 3.19 -16.44
CA GLU A 354 -14.04 3.03 -15.37
C GLU A 354 -14.09 1.62 -14.77
N ASP A 355 -13.64 0.59 -15.52
CA ASP A 355 -13.53 -0.79 -15.06
C ASP A 355 -12.30 -1.00 -14.15
N VAL A 356 -11.42 0.00 -14.01
CA VAL A 356 -10.20 -0.11 -13.19
C VAL A 356 -10.53 -0.02 -11.71
N ARG A 357 -10.18 -1.06 -10.95
CA ARG A 357 -10.30 -1.09 -9.49
C ARG A 357 -9.24 -0.18 -8.86
N PRO A 358 -9.61 0.89 -8.15
CA PRO A 358 -8.64 1.82 -7.59
C PRO A 358 -7.96 1.28 -6.33
N CYS A 359 -6.72 1.70 -6.11
CA CYS A 359 -6.01 1.45 -4.86
C CYS A 359 -6.45 2.47 -3.79
N LEU A 360 -6.62 2.03 -2.54
CA LEU A 360 -6.97 2.88 -1.40
C LEU A 360 -5.79 3.64 -0.79
N ARG A 361 -4.57 3.39 -1.20
CA ARG A 361 -3.34 3.84 -0.53
C ARG A 361 -3.31 3.56 0.98
N CYS A 362 -4.01 2.51 1.40
CA CYS A 362 -4.15 2.08 2.80
C CYS A 362 -2.91 1.40 3.37
N ASP A 363 -1.88 1.22 2.54
CA ASP A 363 -0.61 0.54 2.86
C ASP A 363 -0.74 -0.90 3.42
N GLY A 364 -1.90 -1.52 3.24
CA GLY A 364 -2.16 -2.90 3.68
C GLY A 364 -1.26 -3.94 3.00
N CYS A 365 -0.77 -3.62 1.79
CA CYS A 365 0.16 -4.47 1.04
C CYS A 365 1.60 -4.46 1.60
N SER A 366 1.97 -3.54 2.49
CA SER A 366 3.27 -3.49 3.16
C SER A 366 3.29 -4.26 4.49
N LYS A 367 2.14 -4.64 5.03
CA LYS A 367 2.05 -5.36 6.32
C LYS A 367 2.80 -6.70 6.34
N HIS A 368 2.96 -7.35 5.18
CA HIS A 368 3.70 -8.61 5.06
C HIS A 368 5.21 -8.46 5.37
N LEU A 369 5.76 -7.26 5.23
CA LEU A 369 7.17 -7.00 5.60
C LEU A 369 7.42 -7.17 7.10
N MET A 370 6.38 -7.02 7.92
CA MET A 370 6.45 -7.19 9.38
C MET A 370 6.05 -8.60 9.84
N VAL A 371 5.37 -9.36 8.98
CA VAL A 371 4.87 -10.71 9.29
C VAL A 371 5.16 -11.59 8.08
N PRO A 372 5.81 -12.76 8.22
CA PRO A 372 6.20 -13.61 7.08
C PRO A 372 4.96 -14.27 6.43
N LYS A 373 4.18 -13.47 5.72
CA LYS A 373 2.99 -13.89 4.96
C LYS A 373 3.09 -13.35 3.53
N PRO A 374 2.48 -14.02 2.55
CA PRO A 374 2.35 -13.44 1.22
C PRO A 374 1.66 -12.08 1.26
N MET A 375 2.12 -11.17 0.40
CA MET A 375 1.51 -9.86 0.23
C MET A 375 0.02 -9.99 -0.05
N SER A 376 -0.81 -9.11 0.51
CA SER A 376 -2.24 -9.03 0.26
C SER A 376 -2.65 -7.62 -0.12
N CYS A 377 -3.75 -7.47 -0.84
CA CYS A 377 -4.33 -6.18 -1.17
C CYS A 377 -5.72 -6.05 -0.54
N ALA A 378 -6.04 -4.85 -0.08
CA ALA A 378 -7.33 -4.58 0.56
C ALA A 378 -8.51 -4.72 -0.41
N VAL A 379 -8.30 -4.40 -1.69
CA VAL A 379 -9.36 -4.37 -2.70
C VAL A 379 -9.21 -5.45 -3.77
N ASN A 380 -8.02 -6.04 -3.94
CA ASN A 380 -7.78 -7.14 -4.87
C ASN A 380 -7.50 -8.45 -4.11
N PRO A 381 -8.49 -9.30 -3.91
CA PRO A 381 -8.31 -10.55 -3.16
C PRO A 381 -7.45 -11.59 -3.90
N MET A 382 -7.20 -11.40 -5.21
CA MET A 382 -6.36 -12.32 -5.99
C MET A 382 -4.87 -12.06 -5.80
N ALA A 383 -4.48 -10.92 -5.22
CA ALA A 383 -3.07 -10.53 -5.08
C ALA A 383 -2.20 -11.55 -4.32
N ASN A 384 -2.78 -12.36 -3.44
CA ASN A 384 -2.11 -13.40 -2.67
C ASN A 384 -2.61 -14.84 -2.98
N MET A 385 -3.39 -15.01 -4.03
CA MET A 385 -4.02 -16.28 -4.38
C MET A 385 -3.34 -16.97 -5.57
N THR A 386 -2.18 -16.50 -6.03
CA THR A 386 -1.50 -17.01 -7.23
C THR A 386 -1.01 -18.45 -7.06
N SER A 387 -0.79 -18.92 -5.83
CA SER A 387 -0.51 -20.35 -5.55
C SER A 387 -1.76 -21.27 -5.68
N VAL A 388 -2.97 -20.69 -5.67
CA VAL A 388 -4.25 -21.43 -5.70
C VAL A 388 -4.96 -21.21 -7.03
N LEU A 389 -4.95 -19.97 -7.53
CA LEU A 389 -5.61 -19.58 -8.78
C LEU A 389 -4.58 -19.41 -9.88
N LYS A 390 -4.34 -20.47 -10.64
CA LYS A 390 -3.45 -20.41 -11.80
C LYS A 390 -3.90 -19.30 -12.76
N ASP A 391 -2.95 -18.56 -13.28
CA ASP A 391 -3.16 -17.45 -14.21
C ASP A 391 -4.02 -16.29 -13.68
N GLY A 392 -4.30 -16.24 -12.37
CA GLY A 392 -5.15 -15.21 -11.77
C GLY A 392 -6.59 -15.21 -12.33
N VAL A 393 -7.10 -16.37 -12.72
CA VAL A 393 -8.44 -16.53 -13.28
C VAL A 393 -9.34 -17.21 -12.26
N VAL A 394 -10.51 -16.63 -12.01
CA VAL A 394 -11.55 -17.24 -11.18
C VAL A 394 -12.19 -18.40 -11.96
N PRO A 395 -12.10 -19.67 -11.47
CA PRO A 395 -12.62 -20.81 -12.18
C PRO A 395 -14.15 -20.80 -12.21
N LYS A 396 -14.74 -21.27 -13.32
CA LYS A 396 -16.18 -21.52 -13.39
C LYS A 396 -16.59 -22.61 -12.41
N ALA A 397 -17.77 -22.46 -11.81
CA ALA A 397 -18.34 -23.51 -10.97
C ALA A 397 -18.75 -24.72 -11.82
N GLU A 398 -18.58 -25.92 -11.28
CA GLU A 398 -19.04 -27.18 -11.93
C GLU A 398 -20.56 -27.22 -12.00
N VAL A 399 -21.23 -26.73 -10.95
CA VAL A 399 -22.69 -26.69 -10.85
C VAL A 399 -23.14 -25.25 -10.61
N ARG A 400 -24.02 -24.76 -11.48
CA ARG A 400 -24.66 -23.44 -11.31
C ARG A 400 -25.63 -23.51 -10.15
N LYS A 401 -25.51 -22.56 -9.21
CA LYS A 401 -26.37 -22.43 -8.03
C LYS A 401 -27.11 -21.09 -8.05
N LYS A 402 -28.26 -21.05 -7.39
CA LYS A 402 -29.02 -19.83 -7.07
C LYS A 402 -28.52 -19.33 -5.71
N VAL A 403 -27.87 -18.16 -5.66
CA VAL A 403 -27.20 -17.65 -4.46
C VAL A 403 -27.76 -16.28 -4.06
N ALA A 404 -28.13 -16.16 -2.79
CA ALA A 404 -28.45 -14.86 -2.20
C ALA A 404 -27.22 -14.23 -1.55
N VAL A 405 -27.07 -12.93 -1.76
CA VAL A 405 -26.09 -12.08 -1.06
C VAL A 405 -26.85 -11.02 -0.28
N VAL A 406 -26.71 -11.00 1.04
CA VAL A 406 -27.41 -10.06 1.92
C VAL A 406 -26.47 -8.98 2.41
N GLY A 407 -26.68 -7.75 1.92
CA GLY A 407 -25.87 -6.57 2.20
C GLY A 407 -25.05 -6.10 0.99
N GLY A 408 -25.19 -4.83 0.62
CA GLY A 408 -24.56 -4.18 -0.53
C GLY A 408 -23.29 -3.40 -0.18
N GLY A 409 -22.58 -3.78 0.89
CA GLY A 409 -21.26 -3.28 1.25
C GLY A 409 -20.12 -3.92 0.42
N PRO A 410 -18.83 -3.59 0.71
CA PRO A 410 -17.70 -4.09 -0.07
C PRO A 410 -17.61 -5.62 -0.08
N GLY A 411 -17.90 -6.29 1.02
CA GLY A 411 -17.94 -7.76 1.09
C GLY A 411 -19.03 -8.36 0.22
N GLY A 412 -20.25 -7.81 0.26
CA GLY A 412 -21.37 -8.31 -0.56
C GLY A 412 -21.16 -8.06 -2.06
N ILE A 413 -20.65 -6.90 -2.44
CA ILE A 413 -20.34 -6.59 -3.85
C ILE A 413 -19.21 -7.51 -4.36
N GLN A 414 -18.17 -7.75 -3.56
CA GLN A 414 -17.12 -8.70 -3.93
C GLN A 414 -17.65 -10.14 -4.04
N ALA A 415 -18.56 -10.53 -3.15
CA ALA A 415 -19.21 -11.84 -3.24
C ALA A 415 -19.99 -11.96 -4.56
N MET A 416 -20.83 -10.98 -4.87
CA MET A 416 -21.61 -10.93 -6.11
C MET A 416 -20.68 -11.00 -7.34
N GLU A 417 -19.63 -10.18 -7.39
CA GLU A 417 -18.64 -10.17 -8.48
C GLU A 417 -18.04 -11.57 -8.70
N THR A 418 -17.60 -12.22 -7.61
CA THR A 418 -16.98 -13.54 -7.65
C THR A 418 -17.97 -14.61 -8.11
N LEU A 419 -19.18 -14.62 -7.57
CA LEU A 419 -20.22 -15.60 -7.91
C LEU A 419 -20.68 -15.47 -9.37
N VAL A 420 -20.86 -14.23 -9.86
CA VAL A 420 -21.18 -13.96 -11.28
C VAL A 420 -20.05 -14.42 -12.19
N ALA A 421 -18.78 -14.17 -11.80
CA ALA A 421 -17.62 -14.65 -12.54
C ALA A 421 -17.59 -16.18 -12.60
N ARG A 422 -18.00 -16.89 -11.55
CA ARG A 422 -18.12 -18.35 -11.50
C ARG A 422 -19.32 -18.89 -12.27
N GLY A 423 -20.31 -18.06 -12.62
CA GLY A 423 -21.47 -18.43 -13.43
C GLY A 423 -22.73 -18.79 -12.64
N HIS A 424 -22.79 -18.42 -11.36
CA HIS A 424 -23.97 -18.61 -10.51
C HIS A 424 -25.10 -17.61 -10.85
N ASP A 425 -26.32 -17.94 -10.41
CA ASP A 425 -27.49 -17.05 -10.44
C ASP A 425 -27.55 -16.26 -9.13
N VAL A 426 -27.27 -14.96 -9.18
CA VAL A 426 -27.03 -14.15 -7.98
C VAL A 426 -28.11 -13.10 -7.78
N THR A 427 -28.65 -13.03 -6.55
CA THR A 427 -29.52 -11.94 -6.11
C THR A 427 -28.88 -11.26 -4.90
N LEU A 428 -28.60 -9.95 -5.01
CA LEU A 428 -28.12 -9.11 -3.91
C LEU A 428 -29.29 -8.32 -3.33
N TYR A 429 -29.46 -8.40 -2.00
CA TYR A 429 -30.41 -7.62 -1.22
C TYR A 429 -29.69 -6.51 -0.46
N GLU A 430 -30.15 -5.27 -0.62
CA GLU A 430 -29.69 -4.11 0.15
C GLU A 430 -30.90 -3.38 0.73
N LYS A 431 -30.92 -3.24 2.06
CA LYS A 431 -32.03 -2.62 2.80
C LYS A 431 -32.18 -1.12 2.52
N THR A 432 -31.11 -0.45 2.13
CA THR A 432 -31.11 0.98 1.78
C THR A 432 -31.22 1.19 0.26
N GLY A 433 -31.38 2.45 -0.15
CA GLY A 433 -31.40 2.84 -1.57
C GLY A 433 -30.00 2.98 -2.17
N ARG A 434 -28.91 2.67 -1.42
CA ARG A 434 -27.52 2.97 -1.83
C ARG A 434 -26.59 1.79 -1.60
N LEU A 435 -25.81 1.44 -2.61
CA LEU A 435 -24.71 0.49 -2.49
C LEU A 435 -23.44 1.16 -1.91
N GLY A 436 -22.67 0.41 -1.14
CA GLY A 436 -21.39 0.83 -0.56
C GLY A 436 -21.24 0.52 0.94
N GLY A 437 -22.37 0.35 1.68
CA GLY A 437 -22.33 0.10 3.13
C GLY A 437 -21.54 1.20 3.87
N ASN A 438 -20.72 0.82 4.86
CA ASN A 438 -19.92 1.77 5.66
C ASN A 438 -18.84 2.54 4.86
N VAL A 439 -18.54 2.13 3.62
CA VAL A 439 -17.64 2.90 2.73
C VAL A 439 -18.29 4.24 2.35
N ILE A 440 -19.61 4.37 2.39
CA ILE A 440 -20.29 5.63 2.10
C ILE A 440 -19.86 6.70 3.10
N GLY A 441 -19.96 6.45 4.40
CA GLY A 441 -19.49 7.36 5.45
C GLY A 441 -17.98 7.60 5.37
N ALA A 442 -17.19 6.53 5.18
CA ALA A 442 -15.74 6.64 5.05
C ALA A 442 -15.27 7.48 3.84
N ALA A 443 -16.12 7.72 2.84
CA ALA A 443 -15.81 8.49 1.64
C ALA A 443 -16.18 9.99 1.75
N ILE A 444 -16.75 10.43 2.86
CA ILE A 444 -17.21 11.81 3.04
C ILE A 444 -16.05 12.79 3.19
N PRO A 445 -15.07 12.58 4.09
CA PRO A 445 -13.97 13.55 4.28
C PRO A 445 -13.23 13.85 2.98
N GLU A 446 -12.99 15.14 2.70
CA GLU A 446 -12.42 15.58 1.41
C GLU A 446 -11.02 15.00 1.15
N PHE A 447 -10.22 14.81 2.17
CA PHE A 447 -8.89 14.20 2.04
C PHE A 447 -8.93 12.70 1.72
N LYS A 448 -10.10 12.04 1.80
CA LYS A 448 -10.27 10.60 1.51
C LYS A 448 -10.73 10.31 0.07
N TYR A 449 -10.16 11.01 -0.90
CA TYR A 449 -10.52 10.88 -2.32
C TYR A 449 -10.26 9.47 -2.89
N ASP A 450 -9.30 8.70 -2.36
CA ASP A 450 -9.06 7.31 -2.81
C ASP A 450 -10.21 6.38 -2.43
N ILE A 451 -10.85 6.61 -1.29
CA ILE A 451 -12.05 5.87 -0.86
C ILE A 451 -13.28 6.28 -1.69
N ARG A 452 -13.38 7.55 -2.09
CA ARG A 452 -14.44 8.00 -3.03
C ARG A 452 -14.32 7.33 -4.38
N ASP A 453 -13.10 7.23 -4.92
CA ASP A 453 -12.84 6.50 -6.15
C ASP A 453 -13.27 5.03 -6.01
N TYR A 454 -12.98 4.40 -4.88
CA TYR A 454 -13.36 3.02 -4.60
C TYR A 454 -14.87 2.84 -4.45
N LEU A 455 -15.56 3.75 -3.79
CA LEU A 455 -17.02 3.74 -3.68
C LEU A 455 -17.68 3.86 -5.07
N ALA A 456 -17.18 4.73 -5.93
CA ALA A 456 -17.65 4.87 -7.30
C ALA A 456 -17.43 3.56 -8.09
N TRP A 457 -16.24 2.96 -7.94
CA TRP A 457 -15.93 1.67 -8.57
C TRP A 457 -16.81 0.52 -8.05
N LEU A 458 -17.11 0.44 -6.74
CA LEU A 458 -18.02 -0.57 -6.18
C LEU A 458 -19.40 -0.52 -6.85
N ARG A 459 -19.94 0.68 -7.02
CA ARG A 459 -21.24 0.90 -7.70
C ARG A 459 -21.17 0.53 -9.18
N HIS A 460 -20.08 0.89 -9.86
CA HIS A 460 -19.85 0.50 -11.25
C HIS A 460 -19.73 -1.04 -11.39
N SER A 461 -18.93 -1.70 -10.55
CA SER A 461 -18.79 -3.18 -10.55
C SER A 461 -20.12 -3.88 -10.31
N ALA A 462 -20.95 -3.37 -9.39
CA ALA A 462 -22.30 -3.88 -9.16
C ALA A 462 -23.18 -3.74 -10.42
N ALA A 463 -23.16 -2.60 -11.10
CA ALA A 463 -23.87 -2.40 -12.35
C ALA A 463 -23.39 -3.38 -13.46
N LYS A 464 -22.08 -3.62 -13.55
CA LYS A 464 -21.53 -4.64 -14.47
C LYS A 464 -21.98 -6.06 -14.13
N CYS A 465 -22.16 -6.39 -12.87
CA CYS A 465 -22.76 -7.67 -12.47
C CYS A 465 -24.21 -7.77 -12.90
N ALA A 466 -24.99 -6.69 -12.78
CA ALA A 466 -26.37 -6.64 -13.24
C ALA A 466 -26.49 -6.80 -14.76
N GLU A 467 -25.59 -6.17 -15.56
CA GLU A 467 -25.51 -6.39 -17.01
C GLU A 467 -25.24 -7.86 -17.37
N LYS A 468 -24.59 -8.62 -16.49
CA LYS A 468 -24.32 -10.07 -16.63
C LYS A 468 -25.42 -10.96 -16.05
N GLY A 469 -26.54 -10.37 -15.61
CA GLY A 469 -27.73 -11.08 -15.16
C GLY A 469 -27.90 -11.22 -13.65
N ALA A 470 -27.03 -10.61 -12.81
CA ALA A 470 -27.29 -10.54 -11.37
C ALA A 470 -28.48 -9.63 -11.07
N ARG A 471 -29.30 -9.99 -10.08
CA ARG A 471 -30.41 -9.16 -9.60
C ARG A 471 -29.92 -8.33 -8.41
N ILE A 472 -30.17 -7.02 -8.40
CA ILE A 472 -29.86 -6.11 -7.28
C ILE A 472 -31.15 -5.50 -6.80
N LEU A 473 -31.54 -5.77 -5.56
CA LEU A 473 -32.76 -5.33 -4.92
C LEU A 473 -32.43 -4.30 -3.84
N LEU A 474 -32.51 -3.03 -4.20
CA LEU A 474 -32.36 -1.91 -3.27
C LEU A 474 -33.65 -1.67 -2.51
N ASN A 475 -33.64 -0.96 -1.36
CA ASN A 475 -34.74 -0.72 -0.46
C ASN A 475 -35.45 -2.03 -0.07
N THR A 476 -34.71 -3.14 -0.01
CA THR A 476 -35.26 -4.47 0.24
C THR A 476 -34.46 -5.14 1.36
N GLU A 477 -35.05 -5.18 2.54
CA GLU A 477 -34.50 -5.93 3.65
C GLU A 477 -34.73 -7.43 3.44
N ALA A 478 -33.66 -8.21 3.44
CA ALA A 478 -33.75 -9.66 3.33
C ALA A 478 -34.26 -10.22 4.66
N THR A 479 -35.50 -10.67 4.66
CA THR A 479 -36.12 -11.38 5.80
C THR A 479 -36.13 -12.89 5.55
N LYS A 480 -36.34 -13.65 6.63
CA LYS A 480 -36.47 -15.11 6.55
C LYS A 480 -37.57 -15.49 5.55
N ASP A 481 -38.73 -14.81 5.60
CA ASP A 481 -39.88 -15.13 4.73
C ASP A 481 -39.54 -14.95 3.24
N ILE A 482 -38.83 -13.89 2.89
CA ILE A 482 -38.37 -13.63 1.50
C ILE A 482 -37.38 -14.71 1.06
N LEU A 483 -36.41 -15.06 1.88
CA LEU A 483 -35.37 -16.02 1.53
C LEU A 483 -35.92 -17.45 1.44
N ASP A 484 -36.84 -17.83 2.32
CA ASP A 484 -37.50 -19.16 2.30
C ASP A 484 -38.35 -19.34 1.03
N VAL A 485 -39.11 -18.32 0.61
CA VAL A 485 -39.91 -18.37 -0.61
C VAL A 485 -39.07 -18.48 -1.86
N GLU A 486 -37.94 -17.76 -1.91
CA GLU A 486 -37.00 -17.78 -3.05
C GLU A 486 -36.22 -19.07 -3.16
N ASN A 487 -36.04 -19.82 -2.07
CA ASN A 487 -35.37 -21.12 -1.98
C ASN A 487 -33.97 -21.11 -2.64
N TYR A 488 -33.00 -20.49 -1.96
CA TYR A 488 -31.61 -20.38 -2.41
C TYR A 488 -30.78 -21.64 -2.10
N ASP A 489 -29.88 -22.02 -3.00
CA ASP A 489 -28.91 -23.10 -2.80
C ASP A 489 -27.78 -22.71 -1.84
N ALA A 490 -27.45 -21.40 -1.77
CA ALA A 490 -26.41 -20.87 -0.90
C ALA A 490 -26.73 -19.40 -0.49
N LEU A 491 -26.18 -19.01 0.65
CA LEU A 491 -26.38 -17.69 1.26
C LEU A 491 -25.06 -17.05 1.71
N ILE A 492 -24.80 -15.85 1.26
CA ILE A 492 -23.73 -14.99 1.76
C ILE A 492 -24.32 -13.90 2.64
N ILE A 493 -24.00 -13.91 3.92
CA ILE A 493 -24.44 -12.91 4.90
C ILE A 493 -23.33 -11.87 5.08
N ALA A 494 -23.56 -10.67 4.55
CA ALA A 494 -22.63 -9.53 4.54
C ALA A 494 -23.26 -8.25 5.13
N VAL A 495 -24.08 -8.42 6.18
CA VAL A 495 -24.93 -7.37 6.79
C VAL A 495 -24.16 -6.31 7.57
N GLY A 496 -22.82 -6.44 7.67
CA GLY A 496 -21.96 -5.48 8.36
C GLY A 496 -22.19 -5.44 9.87
N ALA A 497 -21.82 -4.32 10.49
CA ALA A 497 -21.91 -4.08 11.92
C ALA A 497 -22.75 -2.83 12.21
N GLU A 498 -23.03 -2.58 13.48
CA GLU A 498 -23.75 -1.40 13.95
C GLU A 498 -22.91 -0.57 14.92
N PRO A 499 -23.15 0.75 15.02
CA PRO A 499 -22.44 1.61 15.95
C PRO A 499 -22.60 1.17 17.41
N VAL A 500 -21.52 1.24 18.17
CA VAL A 500 -21.57 1.06 19.63
C VAL A 500 -22.15 2.32 20.27
N LYS A 501 -23.30 2.14 20.94
CA LYS A 501 -24.01 3.19 21.71
C LYS A 501 -24.36 2.66 23.09
N PRO A 502 -23.48 2.86 24.11
CA PRO A 502 -23.68 2.26 25.44
C PRO A 502 -24.86 2.85 26.16
N ALA A 503 -25.93 2.08 26.35
CA ALA A 503 -27.15 2.53 27.04
C ALA A 503 -26.92 2.90 28.52
N SER A 504 -25.80 2.51 29.09
CA SER A 504 -25.42 2.85 30.46
C SER A 504 -24.97 4.29 30.66
N ILE A 505 -24.67 5.03 29.57
CA ILE A 505 -24.25 6.44 29.66
C ILE A 505 -25.51 7.32 29.67
N PRO A 506 -25.79 8.08 30.73
CA PRO A 506 -26.92 8.98 30.79
C PRO A 506 -26.87 10.01 29.66
N GLY A 507 -27.99 10.27 29.01
CA GLY A 507 -28.10 11.24 27.92
C GLY A 507 -27.58 10.78 26.55
N ILE A 508 -27.02 9.57 26.41
CA ILE A 508 -26.43 9.06 25.15
C ILE A 508 -27.44 9.00 23.97
N SER A 509 -28.74 9.02 24.27
CA SER A 509 -29.80 8.97 23.26
C SER A 509 -30.40 10.35 22.94
N ALA A 510 -29.81 11.45 23.45
CA ALA A 510 -30.23 12.80 23.16
C ALA A 510 -30.11 13.13 21.66
N PRO A 511 -31.00 14.02 21.09
CA PRO A 511 -31.02 14.31 19.66
C PRO A 511 -29.70 14.88 19.08
N HIS A 512 -28.90 15.56 19.93
CA HIS A 512 -27.60 16.13 19.55
C HIS A 512 -26.43 15.13 19.67
N VAL A 513 -26.72 13.86 20.02
CA VAL A 513 -25.74 12.77 20.01
C VAL A 513 -25.87 11.98 18.72
N LEU A 514 -24.88 12.11 17.86
CA LEU A 514 -24.88 11.58 16.50
C LEU A 514 -23.80 10.50 16.37
N TRP A 515 -23.96 9.57 15.42
CA TRP A 515 -22.83 8.75 14.98
C TRP A 515 -21.97 9.56 14.02
N ALA A 516 -20.63 9.52 14.17
CA ALA A 516 -19.73 10.40 13.45
C ALA A 516 -19.93 10.37 11.92
N PRO A 517 -19.98 9.22 11.23
CA PRO A 517 -20.25 9.19 9.78
C PRO A 517 -21.61 9.74 9.34
N ASP A 518 -22.65 9.61 10.17
CA ASP A 518 -23.98 10.19 9.83
C ASP A 518 -23.96 11.71 9.96
N ALA A 519 -23.23 12.25 10.95
CA ALA A 519 -23.05 13.68 11.14
C ALA A 519 -22.22 14.33 10.02
N GLU A 520 -21.19 13.65 9.53
CA GLU A 520 -20.37 14.10 8.40
C GLU A 520 -21.18 14.14 7.09
N GLU A 521 -22.19 13.27 6.92
CA GLU A 521 -23.06 13.28 5.72
C GLU A 521 -23.93 14.54 5.63
N ASP A 522 -24.32 15.13 6.77
CA ASP A 522 -25.08 16.39 6.83
C ASP A 522 -24.57 17.30 7.94
N LEU A 523 -23.54 18.10 7.63
CA LEU A 523 -22.95 19.06 8.56
C LEU A 523 -23.91 20.20 8.98
N SER A 524 -25.08 20.34 8.35
CA SER A 524 -26.08 21.35 8.74
C SER A 524 -26.72 21.05 10.11
N CYS A 525 -26.70 19.79 10.54
CA CYS A 525 -27.20 19.37 11.85
C CYS A 525 -26.11 19.46 12.95
N VAL A 526 -24.86 19.87 12.60
CA VAL A 526 -23.73 19.95 13.52
C VAL A 526 -23.43 21.40 13.89
N GLY A 527 -23.50 21.73 15.17
CA GLY A 527 -23.23 23.06 15.71
C GLY A 527 -21.75 23.48 15.62
N GLY A 528 -21.42 24.59 16.27
CA GLY A 528 -20.07 25.17 16.21
C GLY A 528 -19.06 24.45 17.08
N LYS A 529 -19.48 23.90 18.25
CA LYS A 529 -18.62 23.19 19.21
C LYS A 529 -18.98 21.72 19.25
N VAL A 530 -18.01 20.87 18.98
CA VAL A 530 -18.22 19.42 18.83
C VAL A 530 -17.26 18.64 19.71
N VAL A 531 -17.82 17.66 20.46
CA VAL A 531 -17.02 16.66 21.15
C VAL A 531 -17.11 15.34 20.38
N VAL A 532 -15.97 14.83 19.89
CA VAL A 532 -15.86 13.51 19.28
C VAL A 532 -15.40 12.53 20.35
N VAL A 533 -16.11 11.40 20.52
CA VAL A 533 -15.82 10.41 21.56
C VAL A 533 -15.33 9.12 20.93
N GLY A 534 -14.07 8.78 21.21
CA GLY A 534 -13.35 7.60 20.71
C GLY A 534 -12.18 7.97 19.80
N GLY A 535 -10.96 7.70 20.23
CA GLY A 535 -9.69 8.02 19.56
C GLY A 535 -9.18 6.91 18.63
N GLY A 536 -10.09 6.16 17.98
CA GLY A 536 -9.75 5.27 16.88
C GLY A 536 -9.60 6.02 15.55
N GLY A 537 -9.27 5.32 14.45
CA GLY A 537 -9.14 5.92 13.13
C GLY A 537 -10.34 6.77 12.71
N VAL A 538 -11.57 6.28 12.93
CA VAL A 538 -12.80 7.00 12.60
C VAL A 538 -12.92 8.31 13.40
N GLY A 539 -12.59 8.28 14.69
CA GLY A 539 -12.70 9.49 15.53
C GLY A 539 -11.69 10.57 15.15
N PHE A 540 -10.44 10.18 14.89
CA PHE A 540 -9.42 11.12 14.41
C PHE A 540 -9.78 11.71 13.03
N GLU A 541 -10.26 10.88 12.10
CA GLU A 541 -10.64 11.35 10.76
C GLU A 541 -11.87 12.27 10.81
N ALA A 542 -12.90 11.93 11.60
CA ALA A 542 -14.07 12.77 11.79
C ALA A 542 -13.74 14.11 12.47
N ALA A 543 -12.89 14.08 13.51
CA ALA A 543 -12.45 15.31 14.16
C ALA A 543 -11.65 16.21 13.22
N LEU A 544 -10.84 15.64 12.34
CA LEU A 544 -10.10 16.38 11.32
C LEU A 544 -11.05 17.01 10.28
N ASP A 545 -11.99 16.23 9.75
CA ASP A 545 -12.98 16.70 8.76
C ASP A 545 -13.82 17.87 9.31
N LEU A 546 -14.30 17.73 10.55
CA LEU A 546 -15.05 18.80 11.23
C LEU A 546 -14.21 20.06 11.42
N ALA A 547 -12.96 19.92 11.81
CA ALA A 547 -12.03 21.05 11.97
C ALA A 547 -11.76 21.73 10.60
N ASP A 548 -11.65 20.98 9.52
CA ASP A 548 -11.54 21.51 8.14
C ASP A 548 -12.78 22.31 7.72
N HIS A 549 -13.96 21.96 8.27
CA HIS A 549 -15.21 22.72 8.10
C HIS A 549 -15.42 23.83 9.13
N GLY A 550 -14.36 24.21 9.88
CA GLY A 550 -14.37 25.36 10.79
C GLY A 550 -15.11 25.11 12.12
N LYS A 551 -15.31 23.86 12.52
CA LYS A 551 -15.88 23.52 13.83
C LYS A 551 -14.80 23.56 14.91
N ASP A 552 -15.16 23.93 16.13
CA ASP A 552 -14.34 23.86 17.34
C ASP A 552 -14.47 22.43 17.92
N VAL A 553 -13.45 21.62 17.69
CA VAL A 553 -13.51 20.18 17.94
C VAL A 553 -12.60 19.79 19.12
N THR A 554 -13.13 18.98 20.04
CA THR A 554 -12.35 18.27 21.06
C THR A 554 -12.54 16.76 20.91
N LEU A 555 -11.43 16.02 20.79
CA LEU A 555 -11.44 14.56 20.78
C LEU A 555 -11.22 14.02 22.20
N VAL A 556 -12.11 13.11 22.64
CA VAL A 556 -12.04 12.43 23.95
C VAL A 556 -11.70 10.96 23.75
N GLU A 557 -10.64 10.49 24.41
CA GLU A 557 -10.16 9.11 24.33
C GLU A 557 -9.93 8.53 25.73
N MET A 558 -10.53 7.38 26.01
CA MET A 558 -10.48 6.74 27.33
C MET A 558 -9.11 6.13 27.68
N LEU A 559 -8.32 5.75 26.70
CA LEU A 559 -6.97 5.24 26.89
C LEU A 559 -6.01 6.40 27.18
N ASP A 560 -4.97 6.14 27.96
CA ASP A 560 -3.85 7.08 28.04
C ASP A 560 -3.15 7.22 26.68
N GLU A 561 -2.38 8.28 26.52
CA GLU A 561 -1.75 8.66 25.25
C GLU A 561 -0.94 7.51 24.64
N GLN A 562 -0.15 6.80 25.44
CA GLN A 562 0.71 5.71 24.96
C GLN A 562 -0.13 4.55 24.38
N HIS A 563 -1.15 4.11 25.11
CA HIS A 563 -2.02 3.02 24.69
C HIS A 563 -2.94 3.43 23.54
N ALA A 564 -3.43 4.67 23.53
CA ALA A 564 -4.22 5.23 22.44
C ALA A 564 -3.42 5.27 21.14
N HIS A 565 -2.18 5.77 21.16
CA HIS A 565 -1.30 5.77 19.99
C HIS A 565 -0.97 4.35 19.50
N MET A 566 -0.79 3.39 20.42
CA MET A 566 -0.56 1.99 20.05
C MET A 566 -1.82 1.38 19.39
N SER A 567 -3.00 1.62 19.96
CA SER A 567 -4.28 1.18 19.37
C SER A 567 -4.53 1.79 18.01
N LEU A 568 -4.28 3.10 17.84
CA LEU A 568 -4.40 3.80 16.57
C LEU A 568 -3.44 3.23 15.50
N ARG A 569 -2.19 2.92 15.86
CA ARG A 569 -1.22 2.24 14.96
C ARG A 569 -1.71 0.85 14.52
N MET A 570 -2.35 0.11 15.41
CA MET A 570 -2.92 -1.20 15.06
C MET A 570 -4.11 -1.08 14.09
N SER A 571 -4.90 -0.03 14.17
CA SER A 571 -6.08 0.21 13.33
C SER A 571 -5.76 0.98 12.05
N ALA A 572 -5.01 2.09 12.16
CA ALA A 572 -4.71 3.02 11.07
C ALA A 572 -3.32 2.82 10.43
N GLY A 573 -2.44 2.01 11.04
CA GLY A 573 -1.14 1.64 10.44
C GLY A 573 -0.23 2.83 10.16
N SER A 574 0.22 2.93 8.91
CA SER A 574 1.14 3.98 8.45
C SER A 574 0.55 5.40 8.50
N VAL A 575 -0.78 5.52 8.61
CA VAL A 575 -1.49 6.81 8.65
C VAL A 575 -1.39 7.50 10.02
N THR A 576 -1.14 6.72 11.08
CA THR A 576 -1.14 7.23 12.47
C THR A 576 -0.25 8.46 12.66
N HIS A 577 0.94 8.43 12.07
CA HIS A 577 1.89 9.54 12.24
C HIS A 577 1.39 10.83 11.59
N GLU A 578 0.85 10.73 10.37
CA GLU A 578 0.27 11.88 9.66
C GLU A 578 -0.90 12.46 10.45
N LEU A 579 -1.80 11.62 10.96
CA LEU A 579 -2.93 12.08 11.78
C LEU A 579 -2.45 12.82 13.01
N LEU A 580 -1.52 12.25 13.78
CA LEU A 580 -0.98 12.89 15.00
C LEU A 580 -0.24 14.18 14.68
N THR A 581 0.53 14.23 13.58
CA THR A 581 1.24 15.45 13.14
C THR A 581 0.23 16.53 12.75
N ILE A 582 -0.78 16.20 11.95
CA ILE A 582 -1.82 17.16 11.52
C ILE A 582 -2.59 17.70 12.72
N PHE A 583 -2.93 16.85 13.71
CA PHE A 583 -3.60 17.28 14.93
C PHE A 583 -2.75 18.27 15.75
N ALA A 584 -1.44 17.98 15.88
CA ALA A 584 -0.51 18.89 16.55
C ALA A 584 -0.37 20.24 15.81
N ASP A 585 -0.19 20.20 14.49
CA ASP A 585 -0.04 21.40 13.64
C ASP A 585 -1.30 22.30 13.66
N ARG A 586 -2.49 21.68 13.74
CA ARG A 586 -3.79 22.38 13.77
C ARG A 586 -4.27 22.70 15.16
N ASN A 587 -3.54 22.28 16.20
CA ASN A 587 -3.90 22.45 17.61
C ASN A 587 -5.30 21.88 17.93
N ILE A 588 -5.66 20.71 17.36
CA ILE A 588 -6.91 20.02 17.68
C ILE A 588 -6.68 19.29 19.02
N PRO A 589 -7.43 19.65 20.10
CA PRO A 589 -7.21 19.04 21.41
C PRO A 589 -7.66 17.59 21.46
N VAL A 590 -6.81 16.74 22.05
CA VAL A 590 -7.10 15.34 22.36
C VAL A 590 -6.97 15.16 23.88
N LEU A 591 -8.06 14.76 24.51
CA LEU A 591 -8.10 14.48 25.94
C LEU A 591 -7.94 12.97 26.16
N TYR A 592 -6.71 12.56 26.40
CA TYR A 592 -6.38 11.15 26.71
C TYR A 592 -6.65 10.80 28.16
N GLY A 593 -7.05 9.55 28.42
CA GLY A 593 -7.39 9.05 29.74
C GLY A 593 -8.75 9.57 30.24
N GLU A 594 -9.58 10.10 29.36
CA GLU A 594 -10.90 10.66 29.67
C GLU A 594 -12.01 9.82 29.02
N ALA A 595 -12.96 9.33 29.82
CA ALA A 595 -14.11 8.55 29.34
C ALA A 595 -15.39 9.38 29.43
N LEU A 596 -16.26 9.29 28.41
CA LEU A 596 -17.60 9.89 28.47
C LEU A 596 -18.41 9.27 29.60
N ALA A 597 -18.83 10.09 30.57
CA ALA A 597 -19.60 9.68 31.72
C ALA A 597 -21.09 10.02 31.62
N GLU A 598 -21.43 11.21 31.05
CA GLU A 598 -22.80 11.70 30.91
C GLU A 598 -22.88 12.71 29.74
N VAL A 599 -24.00 12.76 29.05
CA VAL A 599 -24.33 13.81 28.08
C VAL A 599 -25.46 14.64 28.63
N LYS A 600 -25.27 15.98 28.67
CA LYS A 600 -26.25 17.00 29.03
C LYS A 600 -26.62 17.85 27.80
N ASP A 601 -27.59 18.74 27.93
CA ASP A 601 -28.12 19.51 26.79
C ASP A 601 -27.07 20.37 26.07
N ASP A 602 -26.09 20.92 26.79
CA ASP A 602 -25.10 21.87 26.28
C ASP A 602 -23.64 21.47 26.54
N ARG A 603 -23.42 20.25 27.09
CA ARG A 603 -22.09 19.78 27.49
C ARG A 603 -22.02 18.27 27.66
N VAL A 604 -20.83 17.74 27.71
CA VAL A 604 -20.54 16.39 28.21
C VAL A 604 -19.82 16.44 29.55
N VAL A 605 -20.04 15.42 30.38
CA VAL A 605 -19.24 15.13 31.56
C VAL A 605 -18.26 14.00 31.19
N VAL A 606 -16.99 14.22 31.39
CA VAL A 606 -15.96 13.21 31.19
C VAL A 606 -15.34 12.83 32.54
N LYS A 607 -14.88 11.58 32.63
CA LYS A 607 -14.27 11.02 33.82
C LYS A 607 -12.81 10.66 33.52
N ASN A 608 -11.91 11.25 34.29
CA ASN A 608 -10.51 10.86 34.24
C ASN A 608 -10.34 9.43 34.75
N MET A 609 -9.79 8.55 33.92
CA MET A 609 -9.70 7.13 34.21
C MET A 609 -8.67 6.77 35.30
N ALA A 610 -7.68 7.65 35.51
CA ALA A 610 -6.64 7.46 36.54
C ALA A 610 -7.08 7.99 37.93
N THR A 611 -7.69 9.18 37.97
CA THR A 611 -8.05 9.86 39.22
C THR A 611 -9.51 9.67 39.61
N GLY A 612 -10.39 9.35 38.66
CA GLY A 612 -11.84 9.28 38.87
C GLY A 612 -12.51 10.68 38.92
N GLU A 613 -11.78 11.76 38.71
CA GLU A 613 -12.27 13.13 38.72
C GLU A 613 -13.20 13.37 37.53
N LEU A 614 -14.24 14.16 37.72
CA LEU A 614 -15.19 14.55 36.71
C LEU A 614 -14.90 15.97 36.24
N SER A 615 -14.95 16.21 34.93
CA SER A 615 -14.88 17.52 34.32
C SER A 615 -15.95 17.71 33.26
N GLU A 616 -16.26 18.95 32.89
CA GLU A 616 -17.29 19.27 31.91
C GLU A 616 -16.70 19.95 30.68
N ILE A 617 -17.19 19.60 29.49
CA ILE A 617 -16.79 20.17 28.20
C ILE A 617 -18.06 20.70 27.53
N LEU A 618 -18.12 21.98 27.25
CA LEU A 618 -19.23 22.62 26.53
C LEU A 618 -19.24 22.18 25.07
N CYS A 619 -20.39 21.74 24.57
CA CYS A 619 -20.55 21.36 23.16
C CYS A 619 -22.00 21.53 22.71
N ASP A 620 -22.18 21.76 21.41
CA ASP A 620 -23.47 21.74 20.72
C ASP A 620 -23.86 20.31 20.31
N ASN A 621 -22.87 19.51 19.93
CA ASN A 621 -23.06 18.11 19.52
C ASN A 621 -22.02 17.18 20.11
N VAL A 622 -22.41 15.92 20.26
CA VAL A 622 -21.53 14.81 20.63
C VAL A 622 -21.51 13.79 19.48
N LEU A 623 -20.35 13.52 18.93
CA LEU A 623 -20.19 12.54 17.84
C LEU A 623 -19.57 11.26 18.39
N LEU A 624 -20.26 10.15 18.24
CA LEU A 624 -19.79 8.85 18.71
C LEU A 624 -18.94 8.17 17.64
N ALA A 625 -17.69 7.87 17.99
CA ALA A 625 -16.74 7.07 17.23
C ALA A 625 -16.23 5.90 18.09
N MET A 626 -17.10 5.32 18.93
CA MET A 626 -16.77 4.32 19.96
C MET A 626 -16.63 2.89 19.39
N GLY A 627 -16.51 2.76 18.08
CA GLY A 627 -16.42 1.47 17.38
C GLY A 627 -17.75 0.91 16.92
N LEU A 628 -17.67 -0.31 16.41
CA LEU A 628 -18.78 -1.06 15.84
C LEU A 628 -18.92 -2.40 16.59
N LYS A 629 -20.11 -3.00 16.55
CA LYS A 629 -20.37 -4.36 17.04
C LYS A 629 -21.09 -5.20 15.99
N GLU A 630 -20.87 -6.48 15.99
CA GLU A 630 -21.45 -7.46 15.10
C GLU A 630 -22.98 -7.58 15.33
N ARG A 631 -23.71 -7.93 14.25
CA ARG A 631 -25.17 -8.10 14.26
C ARG A 631 -25.59 -9.57 14.44
N TRP A 632 -25.14 -10.22 15.50
CA TRP A 632 -25.31 -11.66 15.71
C TRP A 632 -26.76 -12.13 15.70
N GLU A 633 -27.71 -11.35 16.22
CA GLU A 633 -29.14 -11.69 16.25
C GLU A 633 -29.68 -11.84 14.83
N LEU A 634 -29.37 -10.86 13.94
CA LEU A 634 -29.77 -10.91 12.54
C LEU A 634 -29.04 -12.05 11.79
N VAL A 635 -27.78 -12.26 12.06
CA VAL A 635 -27.01 -13.36 11.47
C VAL A 635 -27.62 -14.71 11.87
N ASP A 636 -27.99 -14.92 13.15
CA ASP A 636 -28.63 -16.14 13.63
C ASP A 636 -30.00 -16.40 13.04
N GLU A 637 -30.75 -15.37 12.73
CA GLU A 637 -32.03 -15.47 12.01
C GLU A 637 -31.82 -15.93 10.57
N LEU A 638 -30.95 -15.21 9.83
CA LEU A 638 -30.77 -15.45 8.40
C LEU A 638 -30.05 -16.77 8.08
N ARG A 639 -29.15 -17.26 8.91
CA ARG A 639 -28.39 -18.50 8.64
C ARG A 639 -29.27 -19.74 8.52
N ARG A 640 -30.51 -19.68 8.96
CA ARG A 640 -31.49 -20.79 8.88
C ARG A 640 -32.23 -20.86 7.54
N CYS A 641 -31.96 -19.89 6.62
CA CYS A 641 -32.68 -19.78 5.34
C CYS A 641 -32.02 -20.55 4.19
N ALA A 642 -30.94 -21.27 4.45
CA ALA A 642 -30.27 -22.15 3.49
C ALA A 642 -29.60 -23.34 4.24
N PRO A 643 -29.21 -24.42 3.53
CA PRO A 643 -28.45 -25.50 4.14
C PRO A 643 -27.18 -24.99 4.83
N GLU A 644 -26.94 -25.38 6.07
CA GLU A 644 -25.86 -24.86 6.93
C GLU A 644 -24.48 -24.94 6.24
N SER A 645 -24.22 -25.99 5.46
CA SER A 645 -22.98 -26.16 4.70
C SER A 645 -22.78 -25.11 3.61
N ASN A 646 -23.82 -24.37 3.22
CA ASN A 646 -23.82 -23.40 2.13
C ASN A 646 -24.12 -21.98 2.63
N VAL A 647 -24.00 -21.72 3.95
CA VAL A 647 -24.14 -20.39 4.53
C VAL A 647 -22.77 -19.85 4.93
N HIS A 648 -22.42 -18.68 4.43
CA HIS A 648 -21.14 -18.04 4.67
C HIS A 648 -21.34 -16.63 5.23
N PHE A 649 -20.55 -16.32 6.28
CA PHE A 649 -20.54 -15.00 6.91
C PHE A 649 -19.29 -14.25 6.48
N VAL A 650 -19.41 -13.00 6.03
CA VAL A 650 -18.30 -12.22 5.51
C VAL A 650 -18.31 -10.78 6.04
N GLY A 651 -17.14 -10.25 6.32
CA GLY A 651 -16.95 -8.91 6.83
C GLY A 651 -17.40 -8.72 8.28
N ASP A 652 -17.78 -7.52 8.63
CA ASP A 652 -18.02 -7.06 10.00
C ASP A 652 -19.15 -7.78 10.74
N CYS A 653 -20.01 -8.48 10.05
CA CYS A 653 -21.05 -9.30 10.70
C CYS A 653 -20.50 -10.53 11.42
N ARG A 654 -19.26 -10.94 11.09
CA ARG A 654 -18.52 -12.03 11.72
C ARG A 654 -17.52 -11.51 12.75
N ASN A 655 -16.79 -10.50 12.38
CA ASN A 655 -15.77 -9.84 13.20
C ASN A 655 -15.51 -8.47 12.60
N VAL A 656 -15.69 -7.43 13.40
CA VAL A 656 -15.44 -6.05 12.96
C VAL A 656 -13.98 -5.88 12.64
N ALA A 657 -13.69 -5.48 11.39
CA ALA A 657 -12.34 -5.37 10.86
C ALA A 657 -12.24 -4.29 9.77
N THR A 658 -11.48 -4.54 8.70
CA THR A 658 -11.26 -3.56 7.63
C THR A 658 -11.90 -4.01 6.30
N ILE A 659 -11.88 -3.13 5.30
CA ILE A 659 -12.29 -3.45 3.91
C ILE A 659 -11.53 -4.69 3.41
N SER A 660 -10.26 -4.84 3.77
CA SER A 660 -9.42 -5.97 3.37
C SER A 660 -10.01 -7.32 3.80
N GLU A 661 -10.41 -7.43 5.07
CA GLU A 661 -10.99 -8.66 5.60
C GLU A 661 -12.33 -8.96 4.93
N ALA A 662 -13.20 -7.96 4.76
CA ALA A 662 -14.51 -8.14 4.13
C ALA A 662 -14.37 -8.64 2.68
N VAL A 663 -13.48 -8.03 1.88
CA VAL A 663 -13.23 -8.39 0.47
C VAL A 663 -12.58 -9.77 0.36
N ASN A 664 -11.53 -10.05 1.15
CA ASN A 664 -10.83 -11.33 1.08
C ASN A 664 -11.66 -12.51 1.60
N GLN A 665 -12.46 -12.31 2.66
CA GLN A 665 -13.38 -13.34 3.17
C GLN A 665 -14.47 -13.65 2.15
N ALA A 666 -15.08 -12.62 1.55
CA ALA A 666 -16.12 -12.77 0.53
C ALA A 666 -15.60 -13.56 -0.68
N PHE A 667 -14.43 -13.19 -1.19
CA PHE A 667 -13.81 -13.87 -2.31
C PHE A 667 -13.58 -15.36 -2.02
N LYS A 668 -12.91 -15.67 -0.88
CA LYS A 668 -12.60 -17.07 -0.49
C LYS A 668 -13.85 -17.89 -0.25
N ALA A 669 -14.88 -17.34 0.41
CA ALA A 669 -16.16 -18.02 0.61
C ALA A 669 -16.82 -18.39 -0.72
N CYS A 670 -16.79 -17.48 -1.69
CA CYS A 670 -17.42 -17.70 -2.99
C CYS A 670 -16.65 -18.65 -3.91
N LEU A 671 -15.34 -18.91 -3.66
CA LEU A 671 -14.58 -19.91 -4.46
C LEU A 671 -15.01 -21.34 -4.20
N ILE A 672 -15.63 -21.63 -3.05
CA ILE A 672 -16.03 -23.01 -2.68
C ILE A 672 -17.53 -23.27 -2.87
N ILE A 673 -18.32 -22.27 -3.30
CA ILE A 673 -19.73 -22.43 -3.67
C ILE A 673 -19.84 -22.97 -5.07
#